data_aba44233f2800dabade620f643822246
#
_entry.id   aba44233f2800dabade620f643822246
#
_cell.length_a   1.000
_cell.length_b   1.000
_cell.length_c   1.000
_cell.angle_alpha   90.00
_cell.angle_beta   90.00
_cell.angle_gamma   90.00
#
_symmetry.space_group_name_H-M   'P 1'
#
loop_
_entity.id
_entity.type
_entity.pdbx_description
1 polymer ?
#
loop_
_entity_poly.entity_id
_entity_poly.type
_entity_poly.pdbx_seq_one_letter_code
_entity_poly.pdbx_strand_id
1 'polypeptide(L)'
;MKRVIKRAVSFVLVFMTVFSVFTILPSEVFHTAYVKAAEMFSSETGASAQETYTTDDFTYTLIDEYSKVQILSYIGSDTDVVIPDRIDNKKVTSIADSAFREKSITSVVFGQYVESIGNYAFYSCQSLNKLDFSKSSVKTIGSYAFTLCKSLESIEFPDSLESIGYGAFSAYTYGDCGSYEASSLKSVKFGSGLKSIANDAFYGNRALNTVNFTGVALTSIGDRSFYNTAITELDLSGANASIGKYAFDNCNSLKTVKLSGVKTIGSGAFYGCDRLANLELSDTLTAIEESTFCYCTSLINIVIPDSVTTIGDNSFKDCTELETVTIGKGCTSVTASAFTADFNLVKFDVSEDNESYTSVDGVLYNKEKTAVVCYPKSLSGEYVIPDTVTSIEKAAFENCNKLTKVTIGSGVETVNPYAFNKCNSLATVVFKNSDTVNKKICERAFYYCGSLTEVDFGNAVTSIGDYAFTVCSKIKSLEFPDSLTSIGQFAFSPYTDGTGGTYKESNLESVKFGTGLKTIGNYAFYDDRKISKLEFTDKLTSIGSYAFYNCGNLQSIAIPDNVTKIDNNTFENCSSLKSVSIGKSCTTISATAFNNATALEKITVSADNEKYSSVDGALLNKEKTSIILYPKSKSGEFVIPDTVTSIADRAFSSCSNLTKITIGANVESVGDYAFNECNVLTEVVFKDSTIKKKVIGDYAFYNCQALSNVDFGNAVTSIGNFAFMIDKSLESIEFPDSLESIGSCAFSCYDYGTTGSYFASNLNSVKFGIGLKTIGDYAFYKNEKLETIEFLGSNLTSIGFSAFNSCTSLTELNLSGNKATIGGNAFYNCTSLATVNLGEGLETIDGSTFRYCKSLETVNFPESLININGYAFENCHRLSSIKIPNKVTRIDDCAFSNCPALKSVSIGSSCSFISSTAFVGTSSIDRITVSEDNKNFTAVDGVLYNKDKITLVLYPKKSRGGICSSRHGYKYC
;
A
#
# COMPACT_ATOMS: atom_id res chain seq x y z
N MET A 1 8.03 -51.77 2.95
CA MET A 1 8.06 -50.90 4.13
C MET A 1 9.21 -49.85 4.11
N LYS A 2 10.51 -50.19 3.93
CA LYS A 2 11.61 -49.17 3.94
C LYS A 2 11.58 -48.14 2.79
N ARG A 3 10.99 -48.44 1.62
CA ARG A 3 10.82 -47.49 0.52
C ARG A 3 9.63 -46.51 0.69
N VAL A 4 8.61 -46.91 1.41
CA VAL A 4 7.43 -46.08 1.74
C VAL A 4 7.77 -45.06 2.84
N ILE A 5 8.51 -45.51 3.87
CA ILE A 5 8.98 -44.63 4.94
C ILE A 5 9.97 -43.57 4.43
N LYS A 6 10.87 -43.91 3.48
CA LYS A 6 11.79 -42.92 2.87
C LYS A 6 11.07 -41.88 1.98
N ARG A 7 9.97 -42.24 1.34
CA ARG A 7 9.14 -41.27 0.59
C ARG A 7 8.30 -40.39 1.50
N ALA A 8 7.73 -40.95 2.58
CA ALA A 8 6.99 -40.17 3.59
C ALA A 8 7.91 -39.18 4.34
N VAL A 9 9.13 -39.59 4.71
CA VAL A 9 10.12 -38.69 5.34
C VAL A 9 10.64 -37.63 4.37
N SER A 10 10.85 -37.95 3.07
CA SER A 10 11.21 -36.96 2.06
C SER A 10 10.07 -35.96 1.80
N PHE A 11 8.81 -36.38 1.85
CA PHE A 11 7.65 -35.49 1.66
C PHE A 11 7.44 -34.57 2.86
N VAL A 12 7.63 -35.07 4.08
CA VAL A 12 7.57 -34.28 5.32
C VAL A 12 8.74 -33.28 5.37
N LEU A 13 9.96 -33.64 4.92
CA LEU A 13 11.08 -32.70 4.83
C LEU A 13 10.90 -31.63 3.73
N VAL A 14 10.31 -31.97 2.59
CA VAL A 14 9.97 -30.98 1.52
C VAL A 14 8.83 -30.07 2.02
N PHE A 15 7.86 -30.59 2.77
CA PHE A 15 6.81 -29.78 3.39
C PHE A 15 7.37 -28.83 4.45
N MET A 16 8.31 -29.28 5.29
CA MET A 16 8.96 -28.45 6.31
C MET A 16 9.91 -27.40 5.73
N THR A 17 10.57 -27.64 4.58
CA THR A 17 11.43 -26.66 3.90
C THR A 17 10.65 -25.63 3.08
N VAL A 18 9.47 -25.95 2.60
CA VAL A 18 8.56 -25.00 1.96
C VAL A 18 7.89 -24.09 3.01
N PHE A 19 7.69 -24.60 4.25
CA PHE A 19 7.07 -23.83 5.35
C PHE A 19 7.96 -22.74 5.95
N SER A 20 9.28 -22.78 5.74
CA SER A 20 10.19 -21.75 6.26
C SER A 20 10.29 -20.48 5.39
N VAL A 21 9.61 -20.43 4.24
CA VAL A 21 9.68 -19.29 3.28
C VAL A 21 8.36 -18.52 3.16
N PHE A 22 7.23 -18.99 3.73
CA PHE A 22 5.92 -18.33 3.60
C PHE A 22 5.27 -18.05 4.96
N THR A 23 5.69 -16.95 5.60
CA THR A 23 4.99 -16.38 6.77
C THR A 23 3.89 -15.36 6.40
N ILE A 24 3.44 -15.29 5.14
CA ILE A 24 2.40 -14.34 4.70
C ILE A 24 1.46 -15.04 3.71
N LEU A 25 0.59 -15.95 4.20
CA LEU A 25 -0.62 -16.35 3.48
C LEU A 25 -1.76 -16.55 4.49
N PRO A 26 -3.00 -16.13 4.16
CA PRO A 26 -4.16 -16.29 5.03
C PRO A 26 -4.44 -17.77 5.35
N SER A 27 -4.90 -18.04 6.57
CA SER A 27 -5.23 -19.37 7.09
C SER A 27 -6.22 -20.19 6.24
N GLU A 28 -6.92 -19.56 5.34
CA GLU A 28 -7.96 -20.11 4.45
C GLU A 28 -7.41 -20.99 3.32
N VAL A 29 -6.20 -20.68 2.83
CA VAL A 29 -5.54 -21.48 1.78
C VAL A 29 -5.10 -22.85 2.34
N PHE A 30 -4.80 -22.93 3.64
CA PHE A 30 -4.42 -24.17 4.32
C PHE A 30 -5.59 -25.13 4.47
N HIS A 31 -6.79 -24.62 4.74
CA HIS A 31 -7.95 -25.47 4.98
C HIS A 31 -8.42 -26.17 3.70
N THR A 32 -8.47 -25.45 2.59
CA THR A 32 -8.87 -26.01 1.27
C THR A 32 -7.83 -27.02 0.74
N ALA A 33 -6.55 -26.79 1.00
CA ALA A 33 -5.48 -27.72 0.66
C ALA A 33 -5.48 -28.97 1.54
N TYR A 34 -5.81 -28.83 2.84
CA TYR A 34 -5.89 -29.94 3.77
C TYR A 34 -7.09 -30.85 3.50
N VAL A 35 -8.27 -30.25 3.20
CA VAL A 35 -9.48 -31.01 2.82
C VAL A 35 -9.28 -31.75 1.51
N LYS A 36 -8.72 -31.13 0.49
CA LYS A 36 -8.37 -31.79 -0.79
C LYS A 36 -7.28 -32.87 -0.62
N ALA A 37 -6.29 -32.63 0.23
CA ALA A 37 -5.27 -33.63 0.52
C ALA A 37 -5.86 -34.82 1.30
N ALA A 38 -6.76 -34.60 2.23
CA ALA A 38 -7.46 -35.66 2.98
C ALA A 38 -8.37 -36.49 2.05
N GLU A 39 -9.06 -35.86 1.11
CA GLU A 39 -9.87 -36.55 0.08
C GLU A 39 -9.00 -37.35 -0.89
N MET A 40 -7.82 -36.86 -1.28
CA MET A 40 -6.87 -37.60 -2.13
C MET A 40 -6.21 -38.77 -1.38
N PHE A 41 -5.94 -38.64 -0.07
CA PHE A 41 -5.36 -39.72 0.72
C PHE A 41 -6.35 -40.86 1.05
N SER A 42 -7.67 -40.55 1.12
CA SER A 42 -8.70 -41.60 1.30
C SER A 42 -8.88 -42.51 0.07
N SER A 43 -8.42 -42.06 -1.11
CA SER A 43 -8.58 -42.83 -2.37
C SER A 43 -7.37 -43.72 -2.74
N GLU A 44 -6.22 -43.57 -2.02
CA GLU A 44 -4.98 -44.33 -2.37
C GLU A 44 -4.51 -45.37 -1.31
N THR A 45 -5.11 -45.41 -0.11
CA THR A 45 -4.86 -46.54 0.82
C THR A 45 -5.84 -47.64 0.49
N GLY A 46 -5.41 -48.69 -0.15
CA GLY A 46 -6.15 -49.94 -0.30
C GLY A 46 -6.47 -50.58 1.06
N ALA A 47 -7.35 -49.92 1.83
CA ALA A 47 -8.08 -50.53 2.91
C ALA A 47 -9.11 -51.43 2.27
N SER A 48 -9.11 -52.70 2.64
CA SER A 48 -10.20 -53.64 2.32
C SER A 48 -11.53 -52.94 2.58
N ALA A 49 -12.44 -52.91 1.59
CA ALA A 49 -13.74 -52.28 1.73
C ALA A 49 -14.37 -52.82 3.04
N GLN A 50 -14.54 -51.92 4.02
CA GLN A 50 -15.14 -52.29 5.30
C GLN A 50 -16.60 -52.63 4.99
N GLU A 51 -17.05 -53.84 5.37
CA GLU A 51 -18.42 -54.26 5.11
C GLU A 51 -19.40 -53.32 5.79
N THR A 52 -20.33 -52.80 4.99
CA THR A 52 -21.38 -51.88 5.46
C THR A 52 -22.71 -52.61 5.58
N TYR A 53 -23.36 -52.49 6.70
CA TYR A 53 -24.66 -53.07 7.02
C TYR A 53 -25.70 -51.99 7.20
N THR A 54 -26.98 -52.31 7.08
CA THR A 54 -28.09 -51.35 7.13
C THR A 54 -29.19 -51.85 8.03
N THR A 55 -29.72 -50.98 8.89
CA THR A 55 -31.04 -51.13 9.55
C THR A 55 -32.02 -50.16 8.91
N ASP A 56 -33.26 -50.09 9.42
CA ASP A 56 -34.27 -49.09 8.91
C ASP A 56 -33.76 -47.65 9.10
N ASP A 57 -32.98 -47.35 10.16
CA ASP A 57 -32.57 -46.01 10.52
C ASP A 57 -31.10 -45.71 10.29
N PHE A 58 -30.20 -46.70 10.25
CA PHE A 58 -28.76 -46.53 10.25
C PHE A 58 -28.06 -47.41 9.23
N THR A 59 -27.05 -46.87 8.60
CA THR A 59 -25.96 -47.64 8.01
C THR A 59 -24.86 -47.76 9.06
N TYR A 60 -24.22 -48.90 9.17
CA TYR A 60 -23.20 -49.17 10.15
C TYR A 60 -22.13 -50.14 9.67
N THR A 61 -21.04 -50.22 10.37
CA THR A 61 -19.96 -51.19 10.17
C THR A 61 -19.57 -51.85 11.49
N LEU A 62 -18.93 -52.99 11.37
CA LEU A 62 -18.40 -53.70 12.52
C LEU A 62 -16.92 -53.32 12.72
N ILE A 63 -16.57 -53.02 13.94
CA ILE A 63 -15.21 -52.63 14.36
C ILE A 63 -14.74 -53.57 15.49
N ASP A 64 -13.46 -53.45 15.91
CA ASP A 64 -12.86 -54.32 16.96
C ASP A 64 -13.11 -55.82 16.71
N GLU A 65 -12.59 -56.32 15.59
CA GLU A 65 -12.75 -57.72 15.18
C GLU A 65 -14.21 -58.20 15.16
N TYR A 66 -15.11 -57.34 14.62
CA TYR A 66 -16.55 -57.57 14.49
C TYR A 66 -17.34 -57.67 15.82
N SER A 67 -16.73 -57.18 16.93
CA SER A 67 -17.37 -57.23 18.27
C SER A 67 -18.21 -55.99 18.61
N LYS A 68 -17.95 -54.85 17.91
CA LYS A 68 -18.61 -53.57 18.17
C LYS A 68 -19.15 -52.96 16.88
N VAL A 69 -20.05 -51.98 17.00
CA VAL A 69 -20.71 -51.24 15.90
C VAL A 69 -20.26 -49.80 15.91
N GLN A 70 -19.96 -49.31 14.72
CA GLN A 70 -19.84 -47.90 14.41
C GLN A 70 -21.00 -47.50 13.48
N ILE A 71 -21.78 -46.45 13.82
CA ILE A 71 -22.80 -45.86 12.96
C ILE A 71 -22.10 -45.02 11.93
N LEU A 72 -22.32 -45.31 10.63
CA LEU A 72 -21.74 -44.58 9.48
C LEU A 72 -22.64 -43.47 8.99
N SER A 73 -23.94 -43.68 8.93
CA SER A 73 -24.90 -42.62 8.58
C SER A 73 -26.31 -42.88 9.13
N TYR A 74 -27.05 -41.78 9.34
CA TYR A 74 -28.48 -41.82 9.63
C TYR A 74 -29.28 -41.78 8.33
N ILE A 75 -30.11 -42.75 8.10
CA ILE A 75 -30.98 -42.89 6.91
C ILE A 75 -32.49 -42.88 7.26
N GLY A 76 -32.81 -42.88 8.55
CA GLY A 76 -34.19 -42.78 9.02
C GLY A 76 -34.87 -41.43 8.72
N SER A 77 -36.17 -41.36 8.94
CA SER A 77 -36.99 -40.18 8.77
C SER A 77 -37.40 -39.48 10.06
N ASP A 78 -37.15 -40.10 11.21
CA ASP A 78 -37.55 -39.53 12.48
C ASP A 78 -36.68 -38.31 12.86
N THR A 79 -37.32 -37.29 13.39
CA THR A 79 -36.59 -36.09 13.89
C THR A 79 -36.08 -36.29 15.32
N ASP A 80 -36.66 -37.15 16.11
CA ASP A 80 -36.23 -37.55 17.48
C ASP A 80 -35.51 -38.88 17.39
N VAL A 81 -34.18 -38.82 17.38
CA VAL A 81 -33.32 -39.99 17.14
C VAL A 81 -32.85 -40.63 18.45
N VAL A 82 -33.00 -41.94 18.53
CA VAL A 82 -32.41 -42.73 19.62
C VAL A 82 -31.28 -43.59 19.06
N ILE A 83 -30.05 -43.31 19.49
CA ILE A 83 -28.89 -44.16 19.19
C ILE A 83 -29.03 -45.43 20.08
N PRO A 84 -29.22 -46.59 19.47
CA PRO A 84 -29.47 -47.82 20.26
C PRO A 84 -28.23 -48.26 21.02
N ASP A 85 -28.44 -48.97 22.17
CA ASP A 85 -27.35 -49.57 22.90
C ASP A 85 -26.65 -50.68 22.09
N ARG A 86 -27.44 -51.38 21.26
CA ARG A 86 -26.97 -52.51 20.45
C ARG A 86 -27.67 -52.59 19.10
N ILE A 87 -26.90 -53.00 18.09
CA ILE A 87 -27.39 -53.47 16.80
C ILE A 87 -26.87 -54.89 16.60
N ASP A 88 -27.74 -55.83 16.19
CA ASP A 88 -27.41 -57.28 16.07
C ASP A 88 -26.67 -57.87 17.28
N ASN A 89 -27.15 -57.54 18.47
CA ASN A 89 -26.56 -57.94 19.78
C ASN A 89 -25.13 -57.37 20.05
N LYS A 90 -24.55 -56.56 19.11
CA LYS A 90 -23.24 -55.95 19.30
C LYS A 90 -23.40 -54.50 19.82
N LYS A 91 -22.51 -54.08 20.70
CA LYS A 91 -22.55 -52.75 21.32
C LYS A 91 -22.31 -51.66 20.29
N VAL A 92 -23.12 -50.62 20.25
CA VAL A 92 -22.88 -49.41 19.48
C VAL A 92 -21.94 -48.53 20.30
N THR A 93 -20.69 -48.41 19.85
CA THR A 93 -19.66 -47.73 20.62
C THR A 93 -19.17 -46.43 20.00
N SER A 94 -19.47 -46.19 18.69
CA SER A 94 -19.02 -44.97 18.06
C SER A 94 -19.97 -44.49 16.95
N ILE A 95 -19.98 -43.18 16.74
CA ILE A 95 -20.61 -42.48 15.62
C ILE A 95 -19.50 -41.99 14.71
N ALA A 96 -19.54 -42.35 13.44
CA ALA A 96 -18.52 -41.98 12.46
C ALA A 96 -18.55 -40.51 12.10
N ASP A 97 -17.50 -40.07 11.39
CA ASP A 97 -17.41 -38.73 10.84
C ASP A 97 -18.59 -38.45 9.91
N SER A 98 -19.20 -37.29 10.05
CA SER A 98 -20.32 -36.79 9.22
C SER A 98 -21.61 -37.66 9.27
N ALA A 99 -21.77 -38.58 10.18
CA ALA A 99 -22.87 -39.58 10.20
C ALA A 99 -24.28 -38.92 10.17
N PHE A 100 -24.49 -37.79 10.77
CA PHE A 100 -25.74 -37.02 10.81
C PHE A 100 -25.60 -35.63 10.18
N ARG A 101 -24.57 -35.36 9.43
CA ARG A 101 -24.29 -34.03 8.84
C ARG A 101 -25.52 -33.52 8.08
N GLU A 102 -25.92 -32.28 8.40
CA GLU A 102 -27.00 -31.54 7.73
C GLU A 102 -28.40 -32.22 7.83
N LYS A 103 -28.59 -33.11 8.78
CA LYS A 103 -29.90 -33.76 9.02
C LYS A 103 -30.86 -32.83 9.78
N SER A 104 -32.14 -32.90 9.43
CA SER A 104 -33.20 -32.10 10.06
C SER A 104 -33.75 -32.78 11.34
N ILE A 105 -32.87 -33.20 12.21
CA ILE A 105 -33.22 -33.85 13.49
C ILE A 105 -33.41 -32.82 14.60
N THR A 106 -34.29 -33.07 15.54
CA THR A 106 -34.65 -32.19 16.66
C THR A 106 -34.05 -32.65 18.00
N SER A 107 -33.93 -33.95 18.23
CA SER A 107 -33.29 -34.47 19.44
C SER A 107 -32.46 -35.72 19.18
N VAL A 108 -31.46 -35.94 20.03
CA VAL A 108 -30.64 -37.17 20.03
C VAL A 108 -30.47 -37.69 21.45
N VAL A 109 -30.85 -38.94 21.67
CA VAL A 109 -30.58 -39.72 22.91
C VAL A 109 -29.44 -40.70 22.64
N PHE A 110 -28.33 -40.59 23.36
CA PHE A 110 -27.17 -41.46 23.18
C PHE A 110 -27.25 -42.73 24.03
N GLY A 111 -27.08 -43.90 23.37
CA GLY A 111 -27.06 -45.20 24.02
C GLY A 111 -25.89 -45.36 25.00
N GLN A 112 -26.05 -46.28 25.97
CA GLN A 112 -25.14 -46.43 27.12
C GLN A 112 -23.70 -46.84 26.76
N TYR A 113 -23.46 -47.38 25.56
CA TYR A 113 -22.13 -47.85 25.15
C TYR A 113 -21.43 -46.93 24.18
N VAL A 114 -22.06 -45.80 23.77
CA VAL A 114 -21.43 -44.83 22.87
C VAL A 114 -20.28 -44.16 23.62
N GLU A 115 -19.05 -44.38 23.11
CA GLU A 115 -17.80 -43.85 23.69
C GLU A 115 -17.25 -42.64 22.88
N SER A 116 -17.52 -42.60 21.57
CA SER A 116 -16.96 -41.54 20.72
C SER A 116 -17.96 -41.03 19.68
N ILE A 117 -17.88 -39.69 19.42
CA ILE A 117 -18.61 -38.98 18.38
C ILE A 117 -17.56 -38.46 17.41
N GLY A 118 -17.67 -38.78 16.12
CA GLY A 118 -16.72 -38.43 15.05
C GLY A 118 -16.71 -36.98 14.67
N ASN A 119 -15.78 -36.61 13.80
CA ASN A 119 -15.66 -35.23 13.26
C ASN A 119 -16.88 -34.91 12.38
N TYR A 120 -17.38 -33.65 12.45
CA TYR A 120 -18.56 -33.25 11.70
C TYR A 120 -19.81 -34.09 11.89
N ALA A 121 -19.86 -34.99 12.88
CA ALA A 121 -20.91 -36.00 13.01
C ALA A 121 -22.33 -35.41 12.94
N PHE A 122 -22.60 -34.30 13.57
CA PHE A 122 -23.86 -33.53 13.55
C PHE A 122 -23.70 -32.13 13.00
N TYR A 123 -22.70 -31.90 12.14
CA TYR A 123 -22.44 -30.56 11.56
C TYR A 123 -23.68 -30.01 10.84
N SER A 124 -24.05 -28.77 11.17
CA SER A 124 -25.21 -28.07 10.55
C SER A 124 -26.57 -28.78 10.74
N CYS A 125 -26.76 -29.53 11.85
CA CYS A 125 -28.08 -30.00 12.25
C CYS A 125 -28.86 -28.83 12.88
N GLN A 126 -29.36 -27.91 12.05
CA GLN A 126 -29.88 -26.61 12.45
C GLN A 126 -31.11 -26.68 13.38
N SER A 127 -31.93 -27.73 13.27
CA SER A 127 -33.13 -27.95 14.09
C SER A 127 -32.84 -28.67 15.44
N LEU A 128 -31.60 -29.14 15.60
CA LEU A 128 -31.22 -29.91 16.81
C LEU A 128 -31.24 -29.00 18.04
N ASN A 129 -32.18 -29.28 18.95
CA ASN A 129 -32.39 -28.46 20.15
C ASN A 129 -32.08 -29.20 21.45
N LYS A 130 -31.98 -30.53 21.40
CA LYS A 130 -31.74 -31.36 22.59
C LYS A 130 -30.72 -32.47 22.33
N LEU A 131 -29.75 -32.60 23.24
CA LEU A 131 -28.79 -33.69 23.34
C LEU A 131 -28.98 -34.36 24.71
N ASP A 132 -29.24 -35.66 24.74
CA ASP A 132 -29.41 -36.43 25.98
C ASP A 132 -28.26 -37.45 26.13
N PHE A 133 -27.30 -37.10 26.96
CA PHE A 133 -26.14 -37.92 27.33
C PHE A 133 -26.33 -38.71 28.64
N SER A 134 -27.50 -38.62 29.28
CA SER A 134 -27.73 -39.10 30.65
C SER A 134 -27.37 -40.58 30.90
N LYS A 135 -27.42 -41.38 29.83
CA LYS A 135 -27.09 -42.81 29.89
C LYS A 135 -25.77 -43.17 29.20
N SER A 136 -25.17 -42.21 28.49
CA SER A 136 -24.03 -42.47 27.59
C SER A 136 -22.72 -42.62 28.34
N SER A 137 -21.76 -43.31 27.70
CA SER A 137 -20.37 -43.43 28.12
C SER A 137 -19.43 -42.60 27.23
N VAL A 138 -19.92 -41.52 26.62
CA VAL A 138 -19.14 -40.68 25.68
C VAL A 138 -17.92 -40.11 26.37
N LYS A 139 -16.74 -40.41 25.80
CA LYS A 139 -15.42 -39.96 26.26
C LYS A 139 -14.88 -38.85 25.38
N THR A 140 -15.18 -38.88 24.06
CA THR A 140 -14.62 -37.94 23.10
C THR A 140 -15.67 -37.40 22.12
N ILE A 141 -15.61 -36.10 21.90
CA ILE A 141 -16.37 -35.39 20.84
C ILE A 141 -15.38 -34.87 19.81
N GLY A 142 -15.58 -35.25 18.56
CA GLY A 142 -14.70 -34.92 17.45
C GLY A 142 -14.75 -33.45 17.03
N SER A 143 -13.85 -33.09 16.15
CA SER A 143 -13.76 -31.71 15.61
C SER A 143 -15.01 -31.34 14.80
N TYR A 144 -15.52 -30.13 15.02
CA TYR A 144 -16.74 -29.63 14.35
C TYR A 144 -17.99 -30.48 14.51
N ALA A 145 -18.03 -31.38 15.47
CA ALA A 145 -19.09 -32.41 15.61
C ALA A 145 -20.49 -31.79 15.64
N PHE A 146 -20.70 -30.68 16.33
CA PHE A 146 -22.00 -29.98 16.47
C PHE A 146 -21.93 -28.52 16.00
N THR A 147 -20.97 -28.17 15.14
CA THR A 147 -20.85 -26.83 14.61
C THR A 147 -22.12 -26.46 13.85
N LEU A 148 -22.62 -25.24 14.04
CA LEU A 148 -23.84 -24.68 13.43
C LEU A 148 -25.16 -25.43 13.84
N CYS A 149 -25.19 -26.13 14.95
CA CYS A 149 -26.45 -26.61 15.57
C CYS A 149 -27.14 -25.45 16.29
N LYS A 150 -27.78 -24.56 15.49
CA LYS A 150 -28.27 -23.24 15.93
C LYS A 150 -29.35 -23.29 17.02
N SER A 151 -30.13 -24.35 17.06
CA SER A 151 -31.27 -24.49 17.96
C SER A 151 -30.94 -25.08 19.32
N LEU A 152 -29.71 -25.54 19.57
CA LEU A 152 -29.29 -26.02 20.89
C LEU A 152 -29.36 -24.91 21.91
N GLU A 153 -30.12 -25.09 23.00
CA GLU A 153 -30.25 -24.09 24.08
C GLU A 153 -29.39 -24.39 25.30
N SER A 154 -29.23 -25.69 25.63
CA SER A 154 -28.42 -26.13 26.74
C SER A 154 -27.79 -27.49 26.48
N ILE A 155 -26.64 -27.73 27.13
CA ILE A 155 -25.93 -29.01 27.05
C ILE A 155 -25.51 -29.42 28.47
N GLU A 156 -25.79 -30.67 28.85
CA GLU A 156 -25.26 -31.31 30.04
C GLU A 156 -24.45 -32.53 29.61
N PHE A 157 -23.13 -32.48 29.83
CA PHE A 157 -22.21 -33.53 29.42
C PHE A 157 -22.08 -34.60 30.52
N PRO A 158 -21.87 -35.87 30.14
CA PRO A 158 -21.69 -36.95 31.08
C PRO A 158 -20.34 -36.88 31.80
N ASP A 159 -20.26 -37.49 33.01
CA ASP A 159 -19.00 -37.57 33.74
C ASP A 159 -17.90 -38.39 33.04
N SER A 160 -18.27 -39.18 32.04
CA SER A 160 -17.33 -39.95 31.22
C SER A 160 -16.60 -39.13 30.17
N LEU A 161 -17.07 -37.90 29.86
CA LEU A 161 -16.45 -37.07 28.81
C LEU A 161 -15.07 -36.61 29.23
N GLU A 162 -14.07 -36.89 28.41
CA GLU A 162 -12.67 -36.53 28.63
C GLU A 162 -12.20 -35.39 27.75
N SER A 163 -12.70 -35.28 26.51
CA SER A 163 -12.24 -34.24 25.58
C SER A 163 -13.30 -33.76 24.60
N ILE A 164 -13.23 -32.46 24.28
CA ILE A 164 -14.05 -31.77 23.26
C ILE A 164 -13.12 -31.28 22.16
N GLY A 165 -13.41 -31.66 20.90
CA GLY A 165 -12.58 -31.38 19.73
C GLY A 165 -12.64 -29.94 19.21
N TYR A 166 -11.80 -29.69 18.23
CA TYR A 166 -11.66 -28.38 17.58
C TYR A 166 -12.99 -27.90 17.00
N GLY A 167 -13.42 -26.66 17.35
CA GLY A 167 -14.65 -26.07 16.84
C GLY A 167 -15.93 -26.85 17.09
N ALA A 168 -15.94 -27.84 18.01
CA ALA A 168 -17.02 -28.82 18.13
C ALA A 168 -18.43 -28.23 18.26
N PHE A 169 -18.59 -27.08 18.90
CA PHE A 169 -19.87 -26.37 19.11
C PHE A 169 -19.77 -24.92 18.57
N SER A 170 -18.87 -24.62 17.63
CA SER A 170 -18.69 -23.29 17.09
C SER A 170 -19.96 -22.77 16.38
N ALA A 171 -20.27 -21.50 16.58
CA ALA A 171 -21.34 -20.79 15.90
C ALA A 171 -20.82 -20.00 14.65
N TYR A 172 -19.61 -20.31 14.20
CA TYR A 172 -18.95 -19.62 13.10
C TYR A 172 -18.76 -20.54 11.90
N THR A 173 -19.03 -20.02 10.69
CA THR A 173 -18.74 -20.72 9.43
C THR A 173 -17.30 -20.42 9.01
N TYR A 174 -16.51 -21.47 8.77
CA TYR A 174 -15.16 -21.35 8.22
C TYR A 174 -15.25 -21.51 6.69
N GLY A 175 -14.89 -20.49 5.93
CA GLY A 175 -14.90 -20.47 4.45
C GLY A 175 -14.79 -19.06 3.87
N ASP A 176 -14.86 -18.92 2.53
CA ASP A 176 -14.58 -17.68 1.76
C ASP A 176 -15.38 -16.43 2.20
N CYS A 177 -16.44 -16.60 2.98
CA CYS A 177 -17.26 -15.52 3.56
C CYS A 177 -17.62 -15.83 5.01
N GLY A 178 -16.67 -16.29 5.84
CA GLY A 178 -16.92 -16.67 7.22
C GLY A 178 -17.87 -15.70 7.93
N SER A 179 -19.01 -16.20 8.42
CA SER A 179 -20.02 -15.42 9.10
C SER A 179 -20.40 -16.01 10.45
N TYR A 180 -20.77 -15.14 11.38
CA TYR A 180 -21.42 -15.57 12.62
C TYR A 180 -22.87 -15.95 12.35
N GLU A 181 -23.22 -17.15 12.75
CA GLU A 181 -24.61 -17.59 12.72
C GLU A 181 -25.24 -17.42 14.11
N ALA A 182 -26.52 -17.12 14.16
CA ALA A 182 -27.22 -16.98 15.43
C ALA A 182 -27.23 -18.36 16.16
N SER A 183 -26.66 -18.44 17.37
CA SER A 183 -26.69 -19.61 18.23
C SER A 183 -27.64 -19.36 19.39
N SER A 184 -28.45 -20.37 19.74
CA SER A 184 -29.35 -20.33 20.88
C SER A 184 -28.76 -20.90 22.17
N LEU A 185 -27.49 -21.37 22.14
CA LEU A 185 -26.83 -22.03 23.28
C LEU A 185 -26.62 -21.04 24.41
N LYS A 186 -27.34 -21.23 25.53
CA LYS A 186 -27.35 -20.37 26.74
C LYS A 186 -26.51 -20.94 27.88
N SER A 187 -26.49 -22.29 28.03
CA SER A 187 -25.80 -22.90 29.15
C SER A 187 -25.10 -24.19 28.78
N VAL A 188 -23.95 -24.41 29.42
CA VAL A 188 -23.17 -25.66 29.32
C VAL A 188 -22.74 -26.11 30.73
N LYS A 189 -23.06 -27.36 31.06
CA LYS A 189 -22.56 -28.03 32.26
C LYS A 189 -21.64 -29.16 31.85
N PHE A 190 -20.42 -29.13 32.36
CA PHE A 190 -19.41 -30.14 32.09
C PHE A 190 -19.43 -31.26 33.16
N GLY A 191 -19.24 -32.50 32.71
CA GLY A 191 -19.05 -33.65 33.60
C GLY A 191 -17.67 -33.63 34.25
N SER A 192 -17.56 -34.32 35.40
CA SER A 192 -16.34 -34.32 36.23
C SER A 192 -15.09 -34.91 35.55
N GLY A 193 -15.26 -35.71 34.51
CA GLY A 193 -14.15 -36.38 33.79
C GLY A 193 -13.46 -35.52 32.73
N LEU A 194 -13.98 -34.33 32.42
CA LEU A 194 -13.44 -33.52 31.34
C LEU A 194 -12.02 -33.02 31.65
N LYS A 195 -11.09 -33.32 30.74
CA LYS A 195 -9.67 -32.98 30.85
C LYS A 195 -9.29 -31.82 29.90
N SER A 196 -9.88 -31.77 28.68
CA SER A 196 -9.47 -30.81 27.69
C SER A 196 -10.62 -30.30 26.82
N ILE A 197 -10.58 -29.01 26.53
CA ILE A 197 -11.41 -28.32 25.55
C ILE A 197 -10.46 -27.79 24.46
N ALA A 198 -10.65 -28.20 23.22
CA ALA A 198 -9.77 -27.82 22.14
C ALA A 198 -10.06 -26.40 21.65
N ASN A 199 -9.20 -25.89 20.74
CA ASN A 199 -9.33 -24.56 20.15
C ASN A 199 -10.70 -24.36 19.47
N ASP A 200 -11.24 -23.15 19.56
CA ASP A 200 -12.49 -22.73 18.92
C ASP A 200 -13.75 -23.53 19.33
N ALA A 201 -13.70 -24.40 20.35
CA ALA A 201 -14.76 -25.38 20.66
C ALA A 201 -16.15 -24.74 20.81
N PHE A 202 -16.28 -23.58 21.46
CA PHE A 202 -17.53 -22.82 21.65
C PHE A 202 -17.45 -21.42 21.01
N TYR A 203 -16.61 -21.23 19.99
CA TYR A 203 -16.36 -19.96 19.34
C TYR A 203 -17.65 -19.30 18.84
N GLY A 204 -17.87 -18.03 19.19
CA GLY A 204 -18.95 -17.21 18.69
C GLY A 204 -20.36 -17.51 19.22
N ASN A 205 -20.51 -18.36 20.26
CA ASN A 205 -21.81 -18.60 20.90
C ASN A 205 -22.24 -17.41 21.75
N ARG A 206 -22.72 -16.34 21.12
CA ARG A 206 -23.06 -15.06 21.75
C ARG A 206 -24.21 -15.11 22.78
N ALA A 207 -24.99 -16.18 22.79
CA ALA A 207 -26.04 -16.42 23.79
C ALA A 207 -25.53 -17.18 25.02
N LEU A 208 -24.35 -17.81 24.95
CA LEU A 208 -23.79 -18.64 26.03
C LEU A 208 -23.37 -17.77 27.21
N ASN A 209 -24.23 -17.75 28.25
CA ASN A 209 -24.02 -16.91 29.41
C ASN A 209 -23.64 -17.71 30.70
N THR A 210 -23.84 -19.00 30.69
CA THR A 210 -23.56 -19.87 31.86
C THR A 210 -22.69 -21.05 31.44
N VAL A 211 -21.54 -21.17 32.06
CA VAL A 211 -20.67 -22.37 31.99
C VAL A 211 -20.39 -22.87 33.42
N ASN A 212 -20.49 -24.18 33.62
CA ASN A 212 -20.26 -24.78 34.95
C ASN A 212 -19.12 -25.79 34.89
N PHE A 213 -18.01 -25.45 35.55
CA PHE A 213 -16.81 -26.28 35.71
C PHE A 213 -16.69 -26.90 37.12
N THR A 214 -17.72 -26.85 37.94
CA THR A 214 -17.67 -27.36 39.32
C THR A 214 -17.31 -28.85 39.36
N GLY A 215 -16.22 -29.18 40.04
CA GLY A 215 -15.73 -30.58 40.16
C GLY A 215 -15.01 -31.11 38.91
N VAL A 216 -14.73 -30.29 37.92
CA VAL A 216 -14.08 -30.70 36.68
C VAL A 216 -12.55 -30.73 36.85
N ALA A 217 -11.90 -31.85 36.50
CA ALA A 217 -10.44 -32.00 36.56
C ALA A 217 -9.73 -31.48 35.29
N LEU A 218 -10.07 -30.26 34.87
CA LEU A 218 -9.62 -29.66 33.63
C LEU A 218 -8.10 -29.44 33.62
N THR A 219 -7.44 -29.82 32.54
CA THR A 219 -6.00 -29.59 32.30
C THR A 219 -5.71 -28.55 31.23
N SER A 220 -6.62 -28.35 30.28
CA SER A 220 -6.45 -27.37 29.24
C SER A 220 -7.74 -26.80 28.65
N ILE A 221 -7.73 -25.49 28.39
CA ILE A 221 -8.72 -24.76 27.62
C ILE A 221 -7.96 -24.20 26.40
N GLY A 222 -8.38 -24.57 25.21
CA GLY A 222 -7.71 -24.23 23.95
C GLY A 222 -7.86 -22.76 23.52
N ASP A 223 -7.11 -22.37 22.50
CA ASP A 223 -7.15 -21.03 21.93
C ASP A 223 -8.56 -20.70 21.42
N ARG A 224 -9.04 -19.47 21.70
CA ARG A 224 -10.34 -18.93 21.27
C ARG A 224 -11.55 -19.82 21.59
N SER A 225 -11.41 -20.75 22.51
CA SER A 225 -12.45 -21.77 22.77
C SER A 225 -13.79 -21.19 23.21
N PHE A 226 -13.82 -20.05 23.89
CA PHE A 226 -15.01 -19.29 24.30
C PHE A 226 -15.03 -17.87 23.75
N TYR A 227 -14.32 -17.62 22.66
CA TYR A 227 -14.26 -16.33 22.01
C TYR A 227 -15.67 -15.77 21.72
N ASN A 228 -15.91 -14.51 22.09
CA ASN A 228 -17.17 -13.79 21.81
C ASN A 228 -18.42 -14.52 22.33
N THR A 229 -18.34 -14.97 23.59
CA THR A 229 -19.49 -15.54 24.34
C THR A 229 -20.03 -14.54 25.36
N ALA A 230 -21.23 -14.75 25.87
CA ALA A 230 -21.88 -13.93 26.88
C ALA A 230 -21.68 -14.40 28.32
N ILE A 231 -20.69 -15.24 28.59
CA ILE A 231 -20.39 -15.78 29.91
C ILE A 231 -20.30 -14.65 30.94
N THR A 232 -20.98 -14.83 32.08
CA THR A 232 -21.03 -13.78 33.13
C THR A 232 -20.06 -14.04 34.27
N GLU A 233 -19.77 -15.29 34.54
CA GLU A 233 -18.86 -15.77 35.60
C GLU A 233 -18.03 -16.95 35.12
N LEU A 234 -16.76 -16.97 35.50
CA LEU A 234 -15.83 -18.08 35.25
C LEU A 234 -15.17 -18.49 36.55
N ASP A 235 -15.45 -19.67 37.02
CA ASP A 235 -14.80 -20.25 38.20
C ASP A 235 -14.02 -21.50 37.80
N LEU A 236 -12.68 -21.37 37.79
CA LEU A 236 -11.72 -22.44 37.54
C LEU A 236 -10.93 -22.79 38.83
N SER A 237 -11.46 -22.44 39.99
CA SER A 237 -10.81 -22.71 41.27
C SER A 237 -10.55 -24.21 41.46
N GLY A 238 -9.28 -24.56 41.69
CA GLY A 238 -8.83 -25.95 41.82
C GLY A 238 -8.56 -26.69 40.51
N ALA A 239 -8.82 -26.05 39.33
CA ALA A 239 -8.41 -26.59 38.05
C ALA A 239 -6.91 -26.43 37.86
N ASN A 240 -6.21 -27.50 37.51
CA ASN A 240 -4.78 -27.50 37.24
C ASN A 240 -4.53 -27.20 35.73
N ALA A 241 -5.27 -26.24 35.20
CA ALA A 241 -5.43 -25.98 33.77
C ALA A 241 -4.46 -24.96 33.22
N SER A 242 -4.19 -25.08 31.92
CA SER A 242 -3.63 -24.02 31.08
C SER A 242 -4.73 -23.39 30.22
N ILE A 243 -4.80 -22.08 30.17
CA ILE A 243 -5.74 -21.31 29.34
C ILE A 243 -5.00 -20.87 28.08
N GLY A 244 -5.56 -21.14 26.89
CA GLY A 244 -5.01 -20.80 25.59
C GLY A 244 -5.13 -19.33 25.24
N LYS A 245 -4.52 -18.96 24.12
CA LYS A 245 -4.55 -17.59 23.59
C LYS A 245 -5.98 -17.19 23.19
N TYR A 246 -6.39 -15.95 23.59
CA TYR A 246 -7.72 -15.42 23.24
C TYR A 246 -8.89 -16.30 23.68
N ALA A 247 -8.70 -17.19 24.65
CA ALA A 247 -9.70 -18.21 25.02
C ALA A 247 -11.05 -17.60 25.40
N PHE A 248 -11.08 -16.47 26.09
CA PHE A 248 -12.28 -15.71 26.50
C PHE A 248 -12.28 -14.28 25.93
N ASP A 249 -11.62 -14.07 24.79
CA ASP A 249 -11.57 -12.77 24.13
C ASP A 249 -12.99 -12.31 23.72
N ASN A 250 -13.29 -11.01 23.95
CA ASN A 250 -14.60 -10.38 23.73
C ASN A 250 -15.76 -11.02 24.52
N CYS A 251 -15.48 -11.62 25.68
CA CYS A 251 -16.52 -12.02 26.62
C CYS A 251 -17.03 -10.80 27.39
N ASN A 252 -17.71 -9.87 26.70
CA ASN A 252 -18.07 -8.54 27.22
C ASN A 252 -19.09 -8.57 28.38
N SER A 253 -19.65 -9.72 28.71
CA SER A 253 -20.56 -9.89 29.85
C SER A 253 -19.88 -10.45 31.11
N LEU A 254 -18.60 -10.85 31.01
CA LEU A 254 -17.84 -11.51 32.06
C LEU A 254 -17.53 -10.51 33.19
N LYS A 255 -18.00 -10.77 34.38
CA LYS A 255 -17.88 -9.89 35.57
C LYS A 255 -16.90 -10.40 36.60
N THR A 256 -16.86 -11.72 36.77
CA THR A 256 -16.06 -12.38 37.81
C THR A 256 -15.27 -13.53 37.22
N VAL A 257 -13.97 -13.55 37.50
CA VAL A 257 -13.03 -14.60 37.09
C VAL A 257 -12.23 -15.06 38.30
N LYS A 258 -12.29 -16.37 38.61
CA LYS A 258 -11.50 -17.01 39.64
C LYS A 258 -10.62 -18.08 39.01
N LEU A 259 -9.30 -17.95 39.18
CA LEU A 259 -8.29 -18.77 38.53
C LEU A 259 -7.39 -19.54 39.49
N SER A 260 -7.79 -19.69 40.77
CA SER A 260 -6.96 -20.37 41.76
C SER A 260 -6.60 -21.81 41.27
N GLY A 261 -5.32 -22.12 41.13
CA GLY A 261 -4.80 -23.37 40.59
C GLY A 261 -4.49 -23.37 39.08
N VAL A 262 -4.89 -22.36 38.32
CA VAL A 262 -4.52 -22.21 36.89
C VAL A 262 -3.02 -21.98 36.77
N LYS A 263 -2.34 -22.71 35.88
CA LYS A 263 -0.89 -22.68 35.70
C LYS A 263 -0.41 -21.61 34.76
N THR A 264 -1.10 -21.46 33.63
CA THR A 264 -0.74 -20.49 32.57
C THR A 264 -1.97 -19.87 31.96
N ILE A 265 -1.82 -18.60 31.55
CA ILE A 265 -2.83 -17.83 30.84
C ILE A 265 -2.18 -17.32 29.57
N GLY A 266 -2.69 -17.69 28.42
CA GLY A 266 -2.15 -17.29 27.12
C GLY A 266 -2.40 -15.83 26.79
N SER A 267 -1.62 -15.31 25.85
CA SER A 267 -1.75 -13.93 25.35
C SER A 267 -3.18 -13.61 24.92
N GLY A 268 -3.70 -12.45 25.36
CA GLY A 268 -5.06 -12.00 25.02
C GLY A 268 -6.20 -12.86 25.59
N ALA A 269 -5.94 -13.76 26.52
CA ALA A 269 -6.96 -14.74 26.97
C ALA A 269 -8.25 -14.11 27.45
N PHE A 270 -8.21 -12.91 28.05
CA PHE A 270 -9.37 -12.12 28.51
C PHE A 270 -9.44 -10.74 27.85
N TYR A 271 -8.91 -10.62 26.62
CA TYR A 271 -8.95 -9.39 25.85
C TYR A 271 -10.40 -8.92 25.63
N GLY A 272 -10.69 -7.65 25.87
CA GLY A 272 -12.03 -7.07 25.64
C GLY A 272 -13.12 -7.58 26.60
N CYS A 273 -12.76 -8.09 27.78
CA CYS A 273 -13.74 -8.43 28.82
C CYS A 273 -14.20 -7.14 29.56
N ASP A 274 -14.97 -6.29 28.88
CA ASP A 274 -15.30 -4.91 29.31
C ASP A 274 -15.90 -4.81 30.71
N ARG A 275 -16.64 -5.85 31.17
CA ARG A 275 -17.34 -5.86 32.46
C ARG A 275 -16.59 -6.59 33.57
N LEU A 276 -15.36 -7.05 33.30
CA LEU A 276 -14.56 -7.76 34.29
C LEU A 276 -14.17 -6.82 35.44
N ALA A 277 -14.83 -6.99 36.59
CA ALA A 277 -14.59 -6.18 37.77
C ALA A 277 -13.86 -6.96 38.87
N ASN A 278 -14.10 -8.27 38.99
CA ASN A 278 -13.56 -9.13 40.04
C ASN A 278 -12.65 -10.18 39.41
N LEU A 279 -11.33 -10.04 39.59
CA LEU A 279 -10.31 -10.95 39.06
C LEU A 279 -9.47 -11.50 40.21
N GLU A 280 -9.48 -12.84 40.38
CA GLU A 280 -8.62 -13.55 41.32
C GLU A 280 -7.62 -14.38 40.54
N LEU A 281 -6.33 -14.00 40.58
CA LEU A 281 -5.24 -14.70 39.92
C LEU A 281 -4.73 -15.89 40.78
N SER A 282 -4.12 -16.87 40.13
CA SER A 282 -3.56 -18.05 40.78
C SER A 282 -2.19 -17.80 41.38
N ASP A 283 -1.97 -18.35 42.58
CA ASP A 283 -0.67 -18.37 43.28
C ASP A 283 0.39 -19.27 42.57
N THR A 284 -0.01 -20.01 41.54
CA THR A 284 0.89 -20.83 40.72
C THR A 284 1.24 -20.21 39.40
N LEU A 285 0.62 -19.05 39.10
CA LEU A 285 0.85 -18.33 37.85
C LEU A 285 2.26 -17.72 37.85
N THR A 286 3.03 -17.93 36.78
CA THR A 286 4.40 -17.45 36.69
C THR A 286 4.56 -16.22 35.79
N ALA A 287 3.61 -15.96 34.88
CA ALA A 287 3.63 -14.82 33.99
C ALA A 287 2.20 -14.35 33.66
N ILE A 288 2.05 -13.05 33.45
CA ILE A 288 0.92 -12.43 32.75
C ILE A 288 1.42 -12.07 31.37
N GLU A 289 0.91 -12.76 30.36
CA GLU A 289 1.35 -12.65 28.97
C GLU A 289 0.86 -11.35 28.31
N GLU A 290 1.36 -11.08 27.10
CA GLU A 290 0.98 -9.93 26.29
C GLU A 290 -0.54 -9.83 26.12
N SER A 291 -1.12 -8.61 26.33
CA SER A 291 -2.52 -8.28 26.08
C SER A 291 -3.55 -9.12 26.87
N THR A 292 -3.15 -9.86 27.89
CA THR A 292 -4.01 -10.85 28.60
C THR A 292 -5.32 -10.25 29.10
N PHE A 293 -5.30 -9.06 29.70
CA PHE A 293 -6.46 -8.33 30.25
C PHE A 293 -6.65 -6.96 29.55
N CYS A 294 -6.16 -6.82 28.33
CA CYS A 294 -6.31 -5.59 27.55
C CYS A 294 -7.81 -5.29 27.33
N TYR A 295 -8.24 -4.03 27.49
CA TYR A 295 -9.64 -3.57 27.42
C TYR A 295 -10.57 -4.17 28.49
N CYS A 296 -10.06 -4.57 29.65
CA CYS A 296 -10.90 -4.91 30.81
C CYS A 296 -11.32 -3.61 31.53
N THR A 297 -12.19 -2.83 30.90
CA THR A 297 -12.48 -1.43 31.29
C THR A 297 -13.16 -1.28 32.65
N SER A 298 -13.73 -2.31 33.23
CA SER A 298 -14.37 -2.29 34.57
C SER A 298 -13.45 -2.76 35.70
N LEU A 299 -12.20 -3.16 35.41
CA LEU A 299 -11.25 -3.64 36.43
C LEU A 299 -10.73 -2.43 37.25
N ILE A 300 -11.01 -2.41 38.58
CA ILE A 300 -10.63 -1.29 39.45
C ILE A 300 -9.27 -1.54 40.11
N ASN A 301 -9.03 -2.73 40.61
CA ASN A 301 -7.81 -3.09 41.31
C ASN A 301 -7.31 -4.47 40.86
N ILE A 302 -6.01 -4.63 40.82
CA ILE A 302 -5.40 -5.94 40.56
C ILE A 302 -4.30 -6.25 41.58
N VAL A 303 -4.30 -7.47 42.09
CA VAL A 303 -3.24 -8.02 42.92
C VAL A 303 -2.47 -9.05 42.10
N ILE A 304 -1.19 -8.74 41.81
CA ILE A 304 -0.27 -9.65 41.13
C ILE A 304 0.35 -10.59 42.17
N PRO A 305 0.14 -11.90 42.08
CA PRO A 305 0.65 -12.86 43.04
C PRO A 305 2.18 -12.89 43.14
N ASP A 306 2.69 -13.35 44.26
CA ASP A 306 4.11 -13.54 44.55
C ASP A 306 4.83 -14.51 43.59
N SER A 307 4.11 -15.37 42.92
CA SER A 307 4.61 -16.35 41.96
C SER A 307 4.89 -15.73 40.56
N VAL A 308 4.24 -14.62 40.25
CA VAL A 308 4.38 -13.97 38.95
C VAL A 308 5.71 -13.24 38.83
N THR A 309 6.52 -13.62 37.85
CA THR A 309 7.82 -13.02 37.58
C THR A 309 7.78 -11.96 36.49
N THR A 310 6.80 -12.04 35.58
CA THR A 310 6.74 -11.15 34.40
C THR A 310 5.32 -10.62 34.18
N ILE A 311 5.22 -9.31 33.90
CA ILE A 311 4.01 -8.62 33.41
C ILE A 311 4.33 -8.13 32.00
N GLY A 312 3.66 -8.76 31.01
CA GLY A 312 3.92 -8.54 29.56
C GLY A 312 3.35 -7.23 29.02
N ASP A 313 3.76 -6.91 27.81
CA ASP A 313 3.32 -5.69 27.10
C ASP A 313 1.79 -5.67 26.92
N ASN A 314 1.20 -4.48 27.07
CA ASN A 314 -0.24 -4.26 26.90
C ASN A 314 -1.16 -5.15 27.79
N SER A 315 -0.63 -5.84 28.79
CA SER A 315 -1.39 -6.85 29.53
C SER A 315 -2.62 -6.27 30.27
N PHE A 316 -2.58 -5.02 30.72
CA PHE A 316 -3.69 -4.26 31.31
C PHE A 316 -4.05 -2.99 30.51
N LYS A 317 -3.54 -2.86 29.29
CA LYS A 317 -3.77 -1.67 28.46
C LYS A 317 -5.27 -1.39 28.30
N ASP A 318 -5.66 -0.10 28.37
CA ASP A 318 -7.06 0.36 28.27
C ASP A 318 -7.99 -0.21 29.36
N CYS A 319 -7.45 -0.58 30.55
CA CYS A 319 -8.23 -0.83 31.76
C CYS A 319 -8.60 0.51 32.41
N THR A 320 -9.54 1.24 31.82
CA THR A 320 -9.79 2.66 32.09
C THR A 320 -10.23 2.99 33.52
N GLU A 321 -10.80 2.02 34.25
CA GLU A 321 -11.19 2.18 35.66
C GLU A 321 -10.12 1.69 36.64
N LEU A 322 -8.95 1.21 36.16
CA LEU A 322 -7.89 0.68 37.02
C LEU A 322 -7.26 1.79 37.87
N GLU A 323 -7.38 1.67 39.19
CA GLU A 323 -6.89 2.66 40.18
C GLU A 323 -5.61 2.18 40.89
N THR A 324 -5.51 0.89 41.21
CA THR A 324 -4.38 0.34 41.99
C THR A 324 -3.87 -0.96 41.41
N VAL A 325 -2.54 -1.06 41.29
CA VAL A 325 -1.81 -2.29 40.92
C VAL A 325 -0.93 -2.68 42.10
N THR A 326 -1.22 -3.83 42.72
CA THR A 326 -0.35 -4.41 43.77
C THR A 326 0.59 -5.42 43.13
N ILE A 327 1.91 -5.25 43.33
CA ILE A 327 2.95 -6.11 42.75
C ILE A 327 3.57 -6.98 43.83
N GLY A 328 3.48 -8.32 43.66
CA GLY A 328 4.04 -9.31 44.56
C GLY A 328 5.59 -9.35 44.55
N LYS A 329 6.17 -10.04 45.50
CA LYS A 329 7.62 -10.08 45.70
C LYS A 329 8.42 -10.75 44.59
N GLY A 330 7.81 -11.69 43.82
CA GLY A 330 8.54 -12.43 42.77
C GLY A 330 8.66 -11.69 41.44
N CYS A 331 7.98 -10.56 41.27
CA CYS A 331 7.97 -9.85 39.98
C CYS A 331 9.34 -9.20 39.70
N THR A 332 9.97 -9.61 38.60
CA THR A 332 11.29 -9.14 38.16
C THR A 332 11.27 -8.43 36.81
N SER A 333 10.13 -8.46 36.08
CA SER A 333 9.99 -7.81 34.77
C SER A 333 8.60 -7.16 34.66
N VAL A 334 8.58 -5.84 34.54
CA VAL A 334 7.41 -5.01 34.30
C VAL A 334 7.74 -3.97 33.23
N THR A 335 6.87 -3.81 32.22
CA THR A 335 6.99 -2.74 31.23
C THR A 335 5.89 -1.70 31.44
N ALA A 336 6.19 -0.43 31.20
CA ALA A 336 5.17 0.65 31.28
C ALA A 336 4.04 0.48 30.25
N SER A 337 4.33 -0.20 29.15
CA SER A 337 3.34 -0.52 28.11
C SER A 337 2.21 -1.43 28.61
N ALA A 338 2.46 -2.19 29.67
CA ALA A 338 1.42 -3.01 30.32
C ALA A 338 0.21 -2.19 30.79
N PHE A 339 0.43 -0.91 31.16
CA PHE A 339 -0.56 -0.01 31.75
C PHE A 339 -0.87 1.22 30.86
N THR A 340 -0.74 1.07 29.55
CA THR A 340 -1.01 2.15 28.60
C THR A 340 -2.50 2.47 28.56
N ALA A 341 -2.85 3.76 28.67
CA ALA A 341 -4.22 4.30 28.67
C ALA A 341 -5.09 3.93 29.90
N ASP A 342 -4.47 3.58 31.02
CA ASP A 342 -5.14 3.37 32.30
C ASP A 342 -5.26 4.72 33.02
N PHE A 343 -6.20 5.56 32.56
CA PHE A 343 -6.26 6.97 32.93
C PHE A 343 -6.64 7.25 34.38
N ASN A 344 -7.19 6.26 35.10
CA ASN A 344 -7.57 6.35 36.51
C ASN A 344 -6.48 5.77 37.44
N LEU A 345 -5.40 5.21 36.91
CA LEU A 345 -4.33 4.64 37.73
C LEU A 345 -3.70 5.70 38.66
N VAL A 346 -3.87 5.50 39.97
CA VAL A 346 -3.40 6.38 41.03
C VAL A 346 -2.07 5.97 41.59
N LYS A 347 -1.85 4.62 41.73
CA LYS A 347 -0.66 4.13 42.41
C LYS A 347 -0.31 2.68 42.05
N PHE A 348 0.98 2.41 42.20
CA PHE A 348 1.51 1.05 42.35
C PHE A 348 1.80 0.82 43.86
N ASP A 349 1.38 -0.34 44.36
CA ASP A 349 1.76 -0.84 45.68
C ASP A 349 2.72 -2.04 45.45
N VAL A 350 3.98 -1.93 45.86
CA VAL A 350 4.97 -3.00 45.65
C VAL A 350 5.30 -3.64 46.97
N SER A 351 5.34 -4.97 47.04
CA SER A 351 5.75 -5.71 48.23
C SER A 351 7.12 -5.24 48.73
N GLU A 352 7.28 -5.06 50.02
CA GLU A 352 8.56 -4.66 50.63
C GLU A 352 9.68 -5.70 50.35
N ASP A 353 9.30 -6.98 50.21
CA ASP A 353 10.18 -8.09 49.88
C ASP A 353 10.52 -8.20 48.40
N ASN A 354 9.99 -7.33 47.54
CA ASN A 354 10.34 -7.36 46.11
C ASN A 354 11.77 -6.84 45.94
N GLU A 355 12.64 -7.63 45.29
CA GLU A 355 14.07 -7.30 45.11
C GLU A 355 14.35 -6.49 43.84
N SER A 356 13.39 -6.34 42.94
CA SER A 356 13.56 -5.68 41.61
C SER A 356 12.90 -4.31 41.53
N TYR A 357 11.82 -4.11 42.28
CA TYR A 357 11.00 -2.91 42.19
C TYR A 357 10.64 -2.34 43.56
N THR A 358 10.30 -1.04 43.58
CA THR A 358 9.73 -0.32 44.70
C THR A 358 8.80 0.78 44.22
N SER A 359 7.89 1.27 45.06
CA SER A 359 7.08 2.43 44.76
C SER A 359 7.39 3.57 45.69
N VAL A 360 7.37 4.80 45.15
CA VAL A 360 7.49 6.04 45.94
C VAL A 360 6.36 6.99 45.47
N ASP A 361 5.54 7.43 46.40
CA ASP A 361 4.36 8.27 46.11
C ASP A 361 3.48 7.71 45.00
N GLY A 362 3.36 6.38 44.94
CA GLY A 362 2.62 5.63 43.93
C GLY A 362 3.32 5.41 42.61
N VAL A 363 4.45 6.05 42.35
CA VAL A 363 5.26 5.87 41.12
C VAL A 363 6.11 4.63 41.22
N LEU A 364 6.13 3.81 40.17
CA LEU A 364 6.92 2.58 40.11
C LEU A 364 8.37 2.87 39.68
N TYR A 365 9.32 2.44 40.48
CA TYR A 365 10.76 2.51 40.25
C TYR A 365 11.40 1.10 40.28
N ASN A 366 12.63 1.00 39.73
CA ASN A 366 13.49 -0.12 40.09
C ASN A 366 13.87 -0.04 41.59
N LYS A 367 14.32 -1.12 42.16
CA LYS A 367 14.63 -1.22 43.62
C LYS A 367 15.61 -0.16 44.12
N GLU A 368 16.63 0.15 43.34
CA GLU A 368 17.66 1.14 43.61
C GLU A 368 17.18 2.58 43.44
N LYS A 369 15.98 2.81 42.92
CA LYS A 369 15.40 4.13 42.58
C LYS A 369 16.24 4.90 41.56
N THR A 370 16.96 4.19 40.71
CA THR A 370 17.76 4.78 39.62
C THR A 370 17.01 4.81 38.29
N ALA A 371 15.88 4.11 38.16
CA ALA A 371 15.01 4.11 36.98
C ALA A 371 13.55 4.37 37.34
N VAL A 372 12.88 5.28 36.61
CA VAL A 372 11.43 5.42 36.62
C VAL A 372 10.85 4.42 35.64
N VAL A 373 10.10 3.43 36.13
CA VAL A 373 9.52 2.35 35.32
C VAL A 373 8.14 2.72 34.80
N CYS A 374 7.24 3.20 35.67
CA CYS A 374 5.90 3.63 35.25
C CYS A 374 5.34 4.72 36.18
N TYR A 375 4.80 5.77 35.57
CA TYR A 375 4.13 6.86 36.25
C TYR A 375 2.61 6.69 36.15
N PRO A 376 1.87 6.76 37.29
CA PRO A 376 0.41 6.64 37.30
C PRO A 376 -0.28 7.76 36.50
N LYS A 377 -1.20 7.38 35.61
CA LYS A 377 -1.79 8.29 34.61
C LYS A 377 -2.76 9.30 35.20
N SER A 378 -3.32 9.02 36.38
CA SER A 378 -4.24 9.95 37.09
C SER A 378 -3.55 11.08 37.81
N LEU A 379 -2.25 10.97 38.10
CA LEU A 379 -1.49 12.02 38.80
C LEU A 379 -1.41 13.27 37.93
N SER A 380 -1.64 14.44 38.55
CA SER A 380 -1.79 15.73 37.87
C SER A 380 -0.78 16.77 38.33
N GLY A 381 -0.58 17.78 37.48
CA GLY A 381 0.23 18.96 37.83
C GLY A 381 1.71 18.81 37.48
N GLU A 382 2.58 19.17 38.37
CA GLU A 382 4.05 19.16 38.15
C GLU A 382 4.70 17.92 38.77
N TYR A 383 5.71 17.38 38.09
CA TYR A 383 6.49 16.25 38.60
C TYR A 383 7.99 16.52 38.46
N VAL A 384 8.74 16.30 39.53
CA VAL A 384 10.20 16.43 39.55
C VAL A 384 10.80 15.05 39.67
N ILE A 385 11.48 14.62 38.61
CA ILE A 385 12.23 13.36 38.62
C ILE A 385 13.47 13.54 39.48
N PRO A 386 13.68 12.70 40.51
CA PRO A 386 14.80 12.82 41.44
C PRO A 386 16.16 12.80 40.74
N ASP A 387 17.14 13.48 41.31
CA ASP A 387 18.50 13.55 40.78
C ASP A 387 19.28 12.20 40.89
N THR A 388 18.75 11.24 41.66
CA THR A 388 19.25 9.85 41.75
C THR A 388 18.88 8.99 40.55
N VAL A 389 17.84 9.41 39.79
CA VAL A 389 17.37 8.67 38.61
C VAL A 389 18.35 8.87 37.46
N THR A 390 18.80 7.77 36.86
CA THR A 390 19.68 7.75 35.69
C THR A 390 18.92 7.42 34.38
N SER A 391 17.76 6.73 34.49
CA SER A 391 16.95 6.31 33.34
C SER A 391 15.46 6.60 33.56
N ILE A 392 14.81 7.11 32.52
CA ILE A 392 13.36 7.10 32.39
C ILE A 392 13.01 6.01 31.38
N GLU A 393 12.34 4.95 31.84
CA GLU A 393 12.12 3.77 31.03
C GLU A 393 11.16 4.02 29.84
N LYS A 394 11.19 3.10 28.86
CA LYS A 394 10.31 3.16 27.66
C LYS A 394 8.86 3.33 28.07
N ALA A 395 8.19 4.34 27.50
CA ALA A 395 6.76 4.66 27.72
C ALA A 395 6.38 4.97 29.20
N ALA A 396 7.34 5.21 30.09
CA ALA A 396 7.10 5.39 31.54
C ALA A 396 6.02 6.43 31.87
N PHE A 397 5.92 7.52 31.12
CA PHE A 397 4.92 8.58 31.23
C PHE A 397 3.95 8.63 30.02
N GLU A 398 3.89 7.58 29.19
CA GLU A 398 3.03 7.59 28.00
C GLU A 398 1.56 7.85 28.38
N ASN A 399 0.89 8.76 27.65
CA ASN A 399 -0.50 9.16 27.90
C ASN A 399 -0.78 9.80 29.28
N CYS A 400 0.23 10.36 29.98
CA CYS A 400 0.02 11.10 31.24
C CYS A 400 -0.65 12.46 30.94
N ASN A 401 -1.92 12.44 30.62
CA ASN A 401 -2.67 13.60 30.12
C ASN A 401 -3.03 14.62 31.18
N LYS A 402 -2.72 14.38 32.47
CA LYS A 402 -2.92 15.32 33.58
C LYS A 402 -1.60 15.98 34.06
N LEU A 403 -0.44 15.50 33.54
CA LEU A 403 0.88 16.06 33.80
C LEU A 403 1.05 17.35 32.99
N THR A 404 1.33 18.49 33.68
CA THR A 404 1.48 19.80 33.03
C THR A 404 2.91 20.26 32.89
N LYS A 405 3.80 19.82 33.82
CA LYS A 405 5.22 20.14 33.82
C LYS A 405 6.04 18.97 34.34
N VAL A 406 7.17 18.72 33.66
CA VAL A 406 8.14 17.76 34.15
C VAL A 406 9.51 18.40 34.25
N THR A 407 10.19 18.17 35.40
CA THR A 407 11.59 18.53 35.57
C THR A 407 12.44 17.25 35.60
N ILE A 408 13.30 17.10 34.61
CA ILE A 408 14.22 15.97 34.45
C ILE A 408 15.45 16.17 35.34
N GLY A 409 15.67 15.28 36.30
CA GLY A 409 16.74 15.35 37.27
C GLY A 409 18.17 15.44 36.66
N SER A 410 19.11 15.98 37.41
CA SER A 410 20.51 16.16 36.95
C SER A 410 21.18 14.81 36.61
N GLY A 411 20.84 13.73 37.33
CA GLY A 411 21.40 12.39 37.12
C GLY A 411 20.88 11.63 35.91
N VAL A 412 19.76 12.07 35.26
CA VAL A 412 19.19 11.35 34.15
C VAL A 412 20.12 11.36 32.96
N GLU A 413 20.53 10.15 32.51
CA GLU A 413 21.34 9.92 31.32
C GLU A 413 20.50 9.70 30.10
N THR A 414 19.37 8.98 30.25
CA THR A 414 18.53 8.57 29.11
C THR A 414 17.05 8.79 29.38
N VAL A 415 16.40 9.51 28.46
CA VAL A 415 14.95 9.55 28.30
C VAL A 415 14.62 8.56 27.18
N ASN A 416 14.17 7.35 27.55
CA ASN A 416 14.00 6.24 26.62
C ASN A 416 12.85 6.45 25.61
N PRO A 417 12.75 5.62 24.56
CA PRO A 417 11.73 5.78 23.53
C PRO A 417 10.31 5.85 24.09
N TYR A 418 9.49 6.75 23.53
CA TYR A 418 8.09 6.98 23.92
C TYR A 418 7.88 7.44 25.37
N ALA A 419 8.91 7.77 26.14
CA ALA A 419 8.81 8.03 27.57
C ALA A 419 7.68 8.99 27.94
N PHE A 420 7.48 10.09 27.22
CA PHE A 420 6.40 11.07 27.40
C PHE A 420 5.47 11.15 26.18
N ASN A 421 5.34 10.06 25.41
CA ASN A 421 4.49 10.01 24.23
C ASN A 421 3.04 10.37 24.57
N LYS A 422 2.42 11.25 23.80
CA LYS A 422 1.02 11.68 23.96
C LYS A 422 0.67 12.30 25.33
N CYS A 423 1.61 12.93 26.02
CA CYS A 423 1.32 13.74 27.18
C CYS A 423 0.65 15.06 26.76
N ASN A 424 -0.65 15.01 26.43
CA ASN A 424 -1.34 16.10 25.75
C ASN A 424 -1.50 17.39 26.57
N SER A 425 -1.37 17.33 27.91
CA SER A 425 -1.40 18.52 28.78
C SER A 425 -0.02 19.03 29.17
N LEU A 426 1.05 18.32 28.83
CA LEU A 426 2.42 18.71 29.16
C LEU A 426 2.79 20.02 28.44
N ALA A 427 2.94 21.10 29.21
CA ALA A 427 3.21 22.44 28.69
C ALA A 427 4.69 22.81 28.79
N THR A 428 5.40 22.31 29.80
CA THR A 428 6.78 22.68 30.09
C THR A 428 7.63 21.45 30.42
N VAL A 429 8.80 21.36 29.81
CA VAL A 429 9.84 20.36 30.09
C VAL A 429 11.13 21.07 30.46
N VAL A 430 11.71 20.74 31.62
CA VAL A 430 12.96 21.32 32.08
C VAL A 430 13.99 20.23 32.34
N PHE A 431 15.14 20.29 31.68
CA PHE A 431 16.30 19.42 31.95
C PHE A 431 17.23 20.16 32.92
N LYS A 432 17.39 19.65 34.16
CA LYS A 432 18.36 20.21 35.09
C LYS A 432 19.76 20.13 34.52
N ASN A 433 20.57 21.15 34.79
CA ASN A 433 21.96 21.20 34.45
C ASN A 433 22.76 20.04 35.07
N SER A 434 23.80 19.57 34.35
CA SER A 434 24.76 18.58 34.86
C SER A 434 26.10 18.78 34.19
N ASP A 435 27.15 18.76 34.96
CA ASP A 435 28.55 18.90 34.47
C ASP A 435 29.21 17.52 34.27
N THR A 436 28.54 16.45 34.75
CA THR A 436 29.09 15.08 34.75
C THR A 436 28.29 14.08 33.92
N VAL A 437 27.05 14.39 33.61
CA VAL A 437 26.13 13.48 32.93
C VAL A 437 25.72 14.02 31.57
N ASN A 438 25.89 13.22 30.53
CA ASN A 438 25.43 13.50 29.19
C ASN A 438 24.02 12.93 29.01
N LYS A 439 23.03 13.77 28.66
CA LYS A 439 21.64 13.38 28.51
C LYS A 439 21.29 13.05 27.06
N LYS A 440 20.62 11.92 26.83
CA LYS A 440 20.09 11.49 25.54
C LYS A 440 18.57 11.50 25.58
N ILE A 441 17.96 12.14 24.60
CA ILE A 441 16.52 12.08 24.32
C ILE A 441 16.33 11.09 23.17
N CYS A 442 15.69 9.94 23.44
CA CYS A 442 15.54 8.87 22.45
C CYS A 442 14.38 9.12 21.49
N GLU A 443 14.20 8.17 20.57
CA GLU A 443 13.15 8.21 19.57
C GLU A 443 11.76 8.40 20.20
N ARG A 444 10.95 9.34 19.63
CA ARG A 444 9.56 9.61 20.03
C ARG A 444 9.37 9.92 21.53
N ALA A 445 10.42 10.32 22.23
CA ALA A 445 10.33 10.53 23.69
C ALA A 445 9.24 11.52 24.10
N PHE A 446 9.01 12.60 23.36
CA PHE A 446 7.94 13.60 23.58
C PHE A 446 7.00 13.70 22.36
N TYR A 447 6.82 12.57 21.64
CA TYR A 447 5.98 12.52 20.47
C TYR A 447 4.52 12.87 20.80
N TYR A 448 3.92 13.77 20.00
CA TYR A 448 2.51 14.18 20.16
C TYR A 448 2.19 14.91 21.49
N CYS A 449 3.14 15.65 22.09
CA CYS A 449 2.89 16.51 23.24
C CYS A 449 2.27 17.84 22.78
N GLY A 450 0.98 17.80 22.39
CA GLY A 450 0.31 18.89 21.68
C GLY A 450 0.12 20.21 22.47
N SER A 451 0.37 20.22 23.81
CA SER A 451 0.34 21.42 24.64
C SER A 451 1.71 21.98 24.95
N LEU A 452 2.79 21.33 24.50
CA LEU A 452 4.16 21.73 24.83
C LEU A 452 4.49 23.09 24.22
N THR A 453 4.75 24.07 25.08
CA THR A 453 5.10 25.45 24.71
C THR A 453 6.54 25.79 25.00
N GLU A 454 7.15 25.12 25.98
CA GLU A 454 8.49 25.46 26.50
C GLU A 454 9.31 24.20 26.76
N VAL A 455 10.54 24.19 26.26
CA VAL A 455 11.53 23.16 26.53
C VAL A 455 12.84 23.86 26.92
N ASP A 456 13.25 23.70 28.19
CA ASP A 456 14.60 24.07 28.66
C ASP A 456 15.48 22.82 28.63
N PHE A 457 16.41 22.76 27.67
CA PHE A 457 17.34 21.64 27.52
C PHE A 457 18.49 21.61 28.52
N GLY A 458 18.62 22.65 29.36
CA GLY A 458 19.79 22.79 30.26
C GLY A 458 21.13 22.82 29.53
N ASN A 459 22.18 22.34 30.16
CA ASN A 459 23.54 22.34 29.58
C ASN A 459 24.09 20.95 29.22
N ALA A 460 23.30 19.90 29.42
CA ALA A 460 23.80 18.51 29.36
C ALA A 460 23.20 17.63 28.25
N VAL A 461 22.18 18.11 27.52
CA VAL A 461 21.54 17.34 26.42
C VAL A 461 22.52 17.26 25.24
N THR A 462 22.92 16.03 24.85
CA THR A 462 23.89 15.76 23.79
C THR A 462 23.31 15.26 22.50
N SER A 463 22.13 14.63 22.53
CA SER A 463 21.44 14.12 21.33
C SER A 463 19.93 14.14 21.50
N ILE A 464 19.24 14.44 20.41
CA ILE A 464 17.79 14.37 20.24
C ILE A 464 17.52 13.33 19.15
N GLY A 465 16.74 12.28 19.50
CA GLY A 465 16.44 11.14 18.62
C GLY A 465 15.38 11.44 17.57
N ASP A 466 15.12 10.46 16.73
CA ASP A 466 14.15 10.54 15.66
C ASP A 466 12.74 10.76 16.23
N TYR A 467 11.96 11.64 15.59
CA TYR A 467 10.58 11.97 15.99
C TYR A 467 10.43 12.48 17.44
N ALA A 468 11.49 12.86 18.13
CA ALA A 468 11.46 13.09 19.56
C ALA A 468 10.40 14.13 20.01
N PHE A 469 10.19 15.21 19.27
CA PHE A 469 9.20 16.27 19.52
C PHE A 469 8.23 16.47 18.35
N THR A 470 8.03 15.42 17.53
CA THR A 470 7.10 15.48 16.39
C THR A 470 5.68 15.81 16.88
N VAL A 471 5.00 16.72 16.18
CA VAL A 471 3.65 17.23 16.51
C VAL A 471 3.57 17.99 17.85
N CYS A 472 4.68 18.53 18.36
CA CYS A 472 4.68 19.49 19.45
C CYS A 472 4.42 20.92 18.93
N SER A 473 3.26 21.11 18.31
CA SER A 473 2.95 22.28 17.46
C SER A 473 2.83 23.63 18.19
N LYS A 474 2.83 23.65 19.52
CA LYS A 474 2.72 24.91 20.28
C LYS A 474 4.07 25.52 20.67
N ILE A 475 5.18 24.84 20.47
CA ILE A 475 6.52 25.38 20.71
C ILE A 475 6.74 26.59 19.80
N LYS A 476 7.17 27.74 20.38
CA LYS A 476 7.43 28.96 19.61
C LYS A 476 8.91 29.22 19.36
N SER A 477 9.75 28.81 20.29
CA SER A 477 11.20 28.98 20.17
C SER A 477 11.93 27.80 20.74
N LEU A 478 13.09 27.49 20.18
CA LEU A 478 14.02 26.47 20.69
C LEU A 478 15.40 27.09 20.86
N GLU A 479 15.98 26.89 22.04
CA GLU A 479 17.37 27.21 22.31
C GLU A 479 18.11 25.94 22.74
N PHE A 480 19.04 25.50 21.90
CA PHE A 480 19.78 24.27 22.14
C PHE A 480 21.11 24.54 22.84
N PRO A 481 21.53 23.66 23.77
CA PRO A 481 22.79 23.83 24.50
C PRO A 481 24.00 23.56 23.62
N ASP A 482 25.16 24.08 24.06
CA ASP A 482 26.43 23.83 23.39
C ASP A 482 26.90 22.35 23.43
N SER A 483 26.32 21.57 24.34
CA SER A 483 26.56 20.12 24.42
C SER A 483 25.87 19.32 23.30
N LEU A 484 24.81 19.87 22.66
CA LEU A 484 24.03 19.14 21.64
C LEU A 484 24.88 18.89 20.39
N THR A 485 24.98 17.62 19.99
CA THR A 485 25.79 17.20 18.82
C THR A 485 24.92 16.74 17.64
N SER A 486 23.69 16.25 17.89
CA SER A 486 22.84 15.71 16.84
C SER A 486 21.36 15.91 17.10
N ILE A 487 20.64 16.18 16.03
CA ILE A 487 19.17 16.22 15.96
C ILE A 487 18.73 15.14 14.96
N GLY A 488 17.81 14.26 15.38
CA GLY A 488 17.32 13.13 14.60
C GLY A 488 16.33 13.49 13.50
N GLN A 489 15.92 12.48 12.77
CA GLN A 489 14.96 12.58 11.69
C GLN A 489 13.57 12.96 12.23
N PHE A 490 12.85 13.87 11.54
CA PHE A 490 11.52 14.38 11.95
C PHE A 490 11.43 14.92 13.38
N ALA A 491 12.55 15.25 14.02
CA ALA A 491 12.59 15.53 15.46
C ALA A 491 11.60 16.61 15.91
N PHE A 492 11.35 17.65 15.10
CA PHE A 492 10.44 18.77 15.39
C PHE A 492 9.33 18.94 14.35
N SER A 493 9.21 18.05 13.38
CA SER A 493 8.21 18.15 12.32
C SER A 493 6.77 18.18 12.86
N PRO A 494 5.88 19.00 12.30
CA PRO A 494 4.45 19.00 12.62
C PRO A 494 3.66 17.84 12.01
N TYR A 495 4.31 16.98 11.22
CA TYR A 495 3.69 15.81 10.58
C TYR A 495 3.98 14.51 11.31
N THR A 496 2.96 13.67 11.45
CA THR A 496 3.15 12.25 11.76
C THR A 496 3.61 11.49 10.51
N ASP A 497 4.44 10.48 10.66
CA ASP A 497 4.86 9.58 9.58
C ASP A 497 3.67 8.79 8.99
N GLY A 498 3.59 8.72 7.67
CA GLY A 498 2.69 7.84 6.93
C GLY A 498 1.72 8.51 5.94
N THR A 499 1.18 7.71 5.03
CA THR A 499 0.22 8.10 3.98
C THR A 499 -1.17 8.41 4.54
N GLY A 500 -1.31 9.45 5.29
CA GLY A 500 -2.51 9.87 6.02
C GLY A 500 -2.16 10.54 7.33
N GLY A 501 -0.88 10.87 7.51
CA GLY A 501 -0.36 11.52 8.69
C GLY A 501 -1.15 12.77 9.08
N THR A 502 -1.43 12.92 10.38
CA THR A 502 -2.11 14.09 10.90
C THR A 502 -1.17 15.29 10.87
N TYR A 503 -1.55 16.34 10.16
CA TYR A 503 -0.87 17.63 10.16
C TYR A 503 -1.41 18.52 11.29
N LYS A 504 -0.52 19.18 12.04
CA LYS A 504 -0.87 20.28 12.94
C LYS A 504 0.05 21.46 12.67
N GLU A 505 -0.52 22.61 12.35
CA GLU A 505 0.26 23.81 12.08
C GLU A 505 1.25 24.11 13.20
N SER A 506 2.54 24.21 12.86
CA SER A 506 3.62 24.56 13.78
C SER A 506 3.61 26.06 14.13
N ASN A 507 3.92 26.36 15.38
CA ASN A 507 4.12 27.73 15.85
C ASN A 507 5.60 28.11 16.01
N LEU A 508 6.54 27.26 15.57
CA LEU A 508 7.97 27.48 15.72
C LEU A 508 8.45 28.65 14.86
N GLU A 509 8.86 29.75 15.51
CA GLU A 509 9.29 31.00 14.86
C GLU A 509 10.80 31.17 14.83
N SER A 510 11.52 30.62 15.83
CA SER A 510 12.97 30.77 15.95
C SER A 510 13.65 29.53 16.51
N VAL A 511 14.84 29.25 15.98
CA VAL A 511 15.71 28.17 16.43
C VAL A 511 17.13 28.71 16.61
N LYS A 512 17.67 28.55 17.81
CA LYS A 512 19.07 28.87 18.14
C LYS A 512 19.81 27.59 18.43
N PHE A 513 20.80 27.27 17.60
CA PHE A 513 21.62 26.09 17.79
C PHE A 513 22.82 26.38 18.68
N GLY A 514 23.14 25.42 19.58
CA GLY A 514 24.38 25.45 20.38
C GLY A 514 25.61 25.16 19.55
N THR A 515 26.77 25.64 20.00
CA THR A 515 28.04 25.57 19.25
C THR A 515 28.58 24.16 19.00
N GLY A 516 28.01 23.14 19.67
CA GLY A 516 28.41 21.73 19.55
C GLY A 516 27.76 20.96 18.40
N LEU A 517 26.73 21.51 17.77
CA LEU A 517 25.90 20.78 16.80
C LEU A 517 26.71 20.38 15.55
N LYS A 518 26.65 19.08 15.23
CA LYS A 518 27.36 18.47 14.07
C LYS A 518 26.39 18.01 12.99
N THR A 519 25.23 17.49 13.36
CA THR A 519 24.29 16.87 12.41
C THR A 519 22.84 17.25 12.66
N ILE A 520 22.12 17.54 11.57
CA ILE A 520 20.66 17.71 11.54
C ILE A 520 20.11 16.62 10.62
N GLY A 521 19.17 15.81 11.12
CA GLY A 521 18.57 14.68 10.42
C GLY A 521 17.63 15.07 9.29
N ASN A 522 17.22 14.07 8.51
CA ASN A 522 16.24 14.27 7.46
C ASN A 522 14.90 14.75 8.04
N TYR A 523 14.22 15.67 7.35
CA TYR A 523 12.91 16.18 7.79
C TYR A 523 12.87 16.79 9.18
N ALA A 524 13.98 17.12 9.80
CA ALA A 524 14.06 17.50 11.22
C ALA A 524 13.14 18.69 11.60
N PHE A 525 12.99 19.69 10.71
CA PHE A 525 12.10 20.86 10.83
C PHE A 525 11.20 20.97 9.60
N TYR A 526 10.74 19.86 9.06
CA TYR A 526 9.90 19.78 7.89
C TYR A 526 8.57 20.49 8.13
N ASP A 527 8.19 21.40 7.25
CA ASP A 527 6.94 22.18 7.25
C ASP A 527 6.76 23.13 8.46
N ASP A 528 7.85 23.56 9.10
CA ASP A 528 7.86 24.59 10.12
C ASP A 528 7.81 25.98 9.48
N ARG A 529 6.66 26.33 8.91
CA ARG A 529 6.44 27.50 8.04
C ARG A 529 6.76 28.84 8.65
N LYS A 530 6.72 28.96 10.02
CA LYS A 530 6.93 30.20 10.74
C LYS A 530 8.37 30.51 11.07
N ILE A 531 9.28 29.55 10.89
CA ILE A 531 10.72 29.78 11.09
C ILE A 531 11.18 30.93 10.18
N SER A 532 11.64 32.03 10.81
CA SER A 532 12.09 33.23 10.12
C SER A 532 13.61 33.39 10.06
N LYS A 533 14.33 32.77 11.02
CA LYS A 533 15.77 32.88 11.16
C LYS A 533 16.38 31.56 11.62
N LEU A 534 17.47 31.18 10.96
CA LEU A 534 18.33 30.06 11.32
C LEU A 534 19.79 30.55 11.33
N GLU A 535 20.49 30.26 12.40
CA GLU A 535 21.93 30.53 12.54
C GLU A 535 22.65 29.22 12.84
N PHE A 536 23.32 28.67 11.84
CA PHE A 536 24.12 27.46 12.00
C PHE A 536 25.48 27.77 12.64
N THR A 537 26.08 26.77 13.26
CA THR A 537 27.38 26.86 13.91
C THR A 537 28.49 26.29 13.05
N ASP A 538 29.71 26.69 13.27
CA ASP A 538 30.89 26.25 12.49
C ASP A 538 31.17 24.74 12.58
N LYS A 539 30.66 24.06 13.63
CA LYS A 539 30.84 22.60 13.79
C LYS A 539 29.84 21.77 12.98
N LEU A 540 28.82 22.37 12.38
CA LEU A 540 27.84 21.64 11.58
C LEU A 540 28.50 21.06 10.33
N THR A 541 28.37 19.77 10.13
CA THR A 541 28.96 19.02 9.01
C THR A 541 27.90 18.44 8.06
N SER A 542 26.65 18.23 8.54
CA SER A 542 25.60 17.59 7.74
C SER A 542 24.22 18.17 8.05
N ILE A 543 23.47 18.45 6.97
CA ILE A 543 22.06 18.83 6.99
C ILE A 543 21.33 17.82 6.09
N GLY A 544 20.34 17.12 6.65
CA GLY A 544 19.61 16.05 5.95
C GLY A 544 18.66 16.55 4.87
N SER A 545 18.22 15.63 4.02
CA SER A 545 17.19 15.89 3.02
C SER A 545 15.89 16.37 3.66
N TYR A 546 15.22 17.35 3.02
CA TYR A 546 13.97 17.93 3.52
C TYR A 546 14.06 18.57 4.94
N ALA A 547 15.26 18.77 5.49
CA ALA A 547 15.41 19.20 6.88
C ALA A 547 14.68 20.51 7.20
N PHE A 548 14.61 21.45 6.25
CA PHE A 548 13.92 22.73 6.35
C PHE A 548 12.94 22.95 5.18
N TYR A 549 12.36 21.85 4.69
CA TYR A 549 11.33 21.91 3.64
C TYR A 549 10.16 22.77 4.11
N ASN A 550 9.70 23.68 3.25
CA ASN A 550 8.54 24.55 3.48
C ASN A 550 8.67 25.47 4.72
N CYS A 551 9.92 25.86 5.09
CA CYS A 551 10.15 26.94 6.06
C CYS A 551 9.86 28.28 5.37
N GLY A 552 8.58 28.58 5.13
CA GLY A 552 8.11 29.66 4.24
C GLY A 552 8.54 31.07 4.65
N ASN A 553 8.78 31.34 5.93
CA ASN A 553 9.18 32.64 6.43
C ASN A 553 10.69 32.85 6.52
N LEU A 554 11.51 31.85 6.24
CA LEU A 554 12.98 31.93 6.30
C LEU A 554 13.48 32.93 5.25
N GLN A 555 14.21 33.98 5.70
CA GLN A 555 14.65 35.04 4.81
C GLN A 555 16.08 34.88 4.29
N SER A 556 16.95 34.30 5.09
CA SER A 556 18.34 34.09 4.70
C SER A 556 18.94 32.89 5.39
N ILE A 557 19.92 32.25 4.75
CA ILE A 557 20.67 31.15 5.33
C ILE A 557 22.16 31.22 4.97
N ALA A 558 23.01 30.96 5.95
CA ALA A 558 24.46 30.79 5.76
C ALA A 558 24.82 29.32 6.02
N ILE A 559 25.27 28.63 4.98
CA ILE A 559 25.75 27.26 5.07
C ILE A 559 27.21 27.29 5.57
N PRO A 560 27.52 26.69 6.72
CA PRO A 560 28.86 26.74 7.31
C PRO A 560 29.93 26.08 6.47
N ASP A 561 31.18 26.47 6.76
CA ASP A 561 32.37 26.00 6.05
C ASP A 561 32.59 24.48 6.10
N ASN A 562 32.10 23.80 7.14
CA ASN A 562 32.29 22.36 7.31
C ASN A 562 31.17 21.50 6.70
N VAL A 563 30.12 22.10 6.18
CA VAL A 563 29.06 21.38 5.49
C VAL A 563 29.53 21.02 4.09
N THR A 564 29.57 19.73 3.78
CA THR A 564 30.09 19.22 2.50
C THR A 564 29.05 19.07 1.43
N LYS A 565 27.77 18.96 1.80
CA LYS A 565 26.67 18.78 0.87
C LYS A 565 25.37 19.44 1.33
N ILE A 566 24.57 19.90 0.38
CA ILE A 566 23.17 20.33 0.53
C ILE A 566 22.33 19.31 -0.21
N ASP A 567 21.58 18.50 0.55
CA ASP A 567 20.83 17.36 0.03
C ASP A 567 19.52 17.74 -0.66
N ASN A 568 18.78 16.72 -1.14
CA ASN A 568 17.52 16.91 -1.83
C ASN A 568 16.51 17.68 -0.97
N ASN A 569 15.88 18.67 -1.56
CA ASN A 569 14.74 19.41 -1.02
C ASN A 569 14.99 20.06 0.36
N THR A 570 16.26 20.22 0.76
CA THR A 570 16.64 20.72 2.08
C THR A 570 15.97 22.05 2.42
N PHE A 571 15.90 23.00 1.48
CA PHE A 571 15.24 24.32 1.59
C PHE A 571 14.19 24.54 0.51
N GLU A 572 13.61 23.47 -0.01
CA GLU A 572 12.52 23.56 -0.98
C GLU A 572 11.28 24.23 -0.35
N ASN A 573 10.55 25.01 -1.14
CA ASN A 573 9.39 25.81 -0.71
C ASN A 573 9.68 26.87 0.38
N CYS A 574 10.94 27.25 0.59
CA CYS A 574 11.28 28.40 1.43
C CYS A 574 10.98 29.69 0.66
N SER A 575 9.69 30.03 0.52
CA SER A 575 9.21 31.07 -0.41
C SER A 575 9.67 32.50 -0.08
N SER A 576 10.08 32.78 1.16
CA SER A 576 10.62 34.09 1.57
C SER A 576 12.15 34.16 1.57
N LEU A 577 12.84 33.09 1.15
CA LEU A 577 14.29 33.01 1.19
C LEU A 577 14.92 33.91 0.10
N LYS A 578 15.58 35.01 0.54
CA LYS A 578 16.18 36.01 -0.36
C LYS A 578 17.65 35.77 -0.64
N SER A 579 18.39 35.23 0.33
CA SER A 579 19.82 35.03 0.18
C SER A 579 20.34 33.75 0.78
N VAL A 580 21.27 33.12 0.06
CA VAL A 580 22.00 31.91 0.51
C VAL A 580 23.49 32.21 0.44
N SER A 581 24.23 31.88 1.51
CA SER A 581 25.70 31.89 1.52
C SER A 581 26.21 30.45 1.65
N ILE A 582 27.12 30.06 0.78
CA ILE A 582 27.68 28.69 0.70
C ILE A 582 29.13 28.70 1.17
N GLY A 583 29.43 27.84 2.16
CA GLY A 583 30.75 27.69 2.73
C GLY A 583 31.76 27.00 1.81
N LYS A 584 33.05 27.01 2.24
CA LYS A 584 34.19 26.56 1.42
C LYS A 584 34.17 25.05 1.10
N SER A 585 33.71 24.20 2.03
CA SER A 585 33.80 22.74 1.86
C SER A 585 32.60 22.11 1.12
N CYS A 586 31.59 22.90 0.73
CA CYS A 586 30.43 22.38 0.04
C CYS A 586 30.83 21.93 -1.38
N THR A 587 30.74 20.63 -1.63
CA THR A 587 31.13 20.01 -2.91
C THR A 587 29.96 19.44 -3.71
N THR A 588 28.78 19.33 -3.07
CA THR A 588 27.55 18.81 -3.70
C THR A 588 26.34 19.63 -3.29
N ILE A 589 25.58 20.10 -4.26
CA ILE A 589 24.30 20.80 -4.08
C ILE A 589 23.29 20.11 -4.98
N SER A 590 22.24 19.57 -4.34
CA SER A 590 21.15 18.93 -5.10
C SER A 590 20.40 19.95 -5.95
N ALA A 591 20.00 19.56 -7.15
CA ALA A 591 19.17 20.37 -8.04
C ALA A 591 17.83 20.78 -7.40
N THR A 592 17.32 20.02 -6.45
CA THR A 592 16.05 20.32 -5.75
C THR A 592 16.25 21.08 -4.43
N ALA A 593 17.47 21.33 -4.01
CA ALA A 593 17.78 21.89 -2.68
C ALA A 593 17.04 23.21 -2.38
N PHE A 594 16.87 24.09 -3.37
CA PHE A 594 16.22 25.40 -3.27
C PHE A 594 15.01 25.52 -4.20
N ASN A 595 14.41 24.42 -4.58
CA ASN A 595 13.24 24.42 -5.45
C ASN A 595 12.12 25.26 -4.82
N ASN A 596 11.37 26.02 -5.64
CA ASN A 596 10.30 26.93 -5.17
C ASN A 596 10.72 27.98 -4.10
N ALA A 597 12.01 28.31 -3.97
CA ALA A 597 12.49 29.50 -3.22
C ALA A 597 12.27 30.75 -4.06
N THR A 598 11.01 31.17 -4.23
CA THR A 598 10.57 32.19 -5.23
C THR A 598 11.10 33.59 -4.95
N ALA A 599 11.44 33.92 -3.69
CA ALA A 599 12.02 35.20 -3.31
C ALA A 599 13.56 35.28 -3.48
N LEU A 600 14.22 34.20 -3.95
CA LEU A 600 15.67 34.13 -3.97
C LEU A 600 16.27 35.18 -4.93
N GLU A 601 17.01 36.16 -4.36
CA GLU A 601 17.64 37.27 -5.07
C GLU A 601 19.11 36.97 -5.40
N LYS A 602 19.80 36.28 -4.49
CA LYS A 602 21.25 35.99 -4.63
C LYS A 602 21.73 34.77 -3.90
N ILE A 603 22.69 34.10 -4.53
CA ILE A 603 23.53 33.08 -3.92
C ILE A 603 24.97 33.61 -3.89
N THR A 604 25.64 33.47 -2.75
CA THR A 604 27.05 33.81 -2.61
C THR A 604 27.84 32.56 -2.24
N VAL A 605 29.06 32.44 -2.75
CA VAL A 605 29.92 31.28 -2.52
C VAL A 605 31.24 31.77 -1.96
N SER A 606 31.77 31.09 -0.94
CA SER A 606 33.10 31.39 -0.41
C SER A 606 34.15 31.38 -1.54
N ALA A 607 35.10 32.35 -1.51
CA ALA A 607 36.17 32.42 -2.50
C ALA A 607 37.05 31.15 -2.50
N ASP A 608 37.16 30.50 -1.33
CA ASP A 608 37.91 29.27 -1.12
C ASP A 608 37.17 27.98 -1.49
N ASN A 609 35.94 28.10 -1.99
CA ASN A 609 35.20 26.91 -2.45
C ASN A 609 35.83 26.39 -3.74
N GLU A 610 36.15 25.08 -3.78
CA GLU A 610 36.83 24.45 -4.92
C GLU A 610 35.90 23.99 -6.06
N LYS A 611 34.58 23.89 -5.80
CA LYS A 611 33.61 23.32 -6.74
C LYS A 611 32.68 24.35 -7.36
N TYR A 612 32.37 25.43 -6.62
CA TYR A 612 31.35 26.37 -6.97
C TYR A 612 31.89 27.81 -6.95
N SER A 613 31.21 28.66 -7.72
CA SER A 613 31.41 30.09 -7.76
C SER A 613 30.07 30.80 -7.89
N SER A 614 30.00 32.09 -7.63
CA SER A 614 28.80 32.90 -7.90
C SER A 614 29.11 34.06 -8.84
N VAL A 615 28.19 34.33 -9.77
CA VAL A 615 28.26 35.46 -10.71
C VAL A 615 26.87 36.07 -10.75
N ASP A 616 26.78 37.37 -10.49
CA ASP A 616 25.52 38.13 -10.47
C ASP A 616 24.42 37.48 -9.62
N GLY A 617 24.82 36.79 -8.56
CA GLY A 617 23.92 36.07 -7.65
C GLY A 617 23.49 34.68 -8.11
N ALA A 618 23.83 34.25 -9.31
CA ALA A 618 23.64 32.89 -9.77
C ALA A 618 24.77 31.97 -9.27
N LEU A 619 24.43 30.71 -9.02
CA LEU A 619 25.36 29.66 -8.67
C LEU A 619 25.89 28.97 -9.92
N LEU A 620 27.21 28.90 -10.09
CA LEU A 620 27.90 28.22 -11.17
C LEU A 620 28.90 27.18 -10.61
N ASN A 621 29.37 26.28 -11.49
CA ASN A 621 30.57 25.52 -11.18
C ASN A 621 31.78 26.45 -11.08
N LYS A 622 32.91 25.95 -10.52
CA LYS A 622 34.14 26.77 -10.30
C LYS A 622 34.66 27.39 -11.60
N GLU A 623 34.63 26.65 -12.69
CA GLU A 623 35.10 27.03 -14.05
C GLU A 623 34.17 28.00 -14.75
N LYS A 624 32.97 28.26 -14.19
CA LYS A 624 31.90 29.11 -14.78
C LYS A 624 31.39 28.61 -16.12
N THR A 625 31.49 27.29 -16.35
CA THR A 625 31.01 26.64 -17.58
C THR A 625 29.63 26.01 -17.42
N SER A 626 29.10 25.92 -16.21
CA SER A 626 27.77 25.38 -15.95
C SER A 626 26.97 26.27 -15.00
N ILE A 627 25.74 26.64 -15.36
CA ILE A 627 24.81 27.30 -14.44
C ILE A 627 24.10 26.21 -13.64
N ILE A 628 24.22 26.24 -12.32
CA ILE A 628 23.65 25.25 -11.37
C ILE A 628 22.31 25.73 -10.83
N LEU A 629 22.21 27.03 -10.48
CA LEU A 629 20.97 27.60 -9.94
C LEU A 629 20.92 29.11 -10.23
N TYR A 630 19.81 29.55 -10.84
CA TYR A 630 19.53 30.96 -11.10
C TYR A 630 18.58 31.51 -10.02
N PRO A 631 18.81 32.77 -9.53
CA PRO A 631 17.94 33.38 -8.54
C PRO A 631 16.52 33.62 -9.06
N LYS A 632 15.53 33.05 -8.41
CA LYS A 632 14.15 32.96 -8.91
C LYS A 632 13.39 34.27 -8.89
N SER A 633 13.78 35.26 -8.07
CA SER A 633 13.15 36.57 -8.00
C SER A 633 13.62 37.52 -9.10
N LYS A 634 14.72 37.20 -9.81
CA LYS A 634 15.19 38.01 -10.90
C LYS A 634 14.21 38.08 -12.07
N SER A 635 13.96 39.28 -12.55
CA SER A 635 12.94 39.56 -13.57
C SER A 635 13.56 40.00 -14.92
N GLY A 636 12.75 39.87 -15.97
CA GLY A 636 13.06 40.37 -17.29
C GLY A 636 13.79 39.34 -18.16
N GLU A 637 14.75 39.84 -18.96
CA GLU A 637 15.50 39.02 -19.91
C GLU A 637 16.83 38.57 -19.33
N PHE A 638 17.26 37.35 -19.67
CA PHE A 638 18.59 36.87 -19.34
C PHE A 638 19.27 36.25 -20.55
N VAL A 639 20.52 36.65 -20.77
CA VAL A 639 21.38 36.09 -21.81
C VAL A 639 22.43 35.22 -21.13
N ILE A 640 22.45 33.93 -21.44
CA ILE A 640 23.45 33.02 -20.92
C ILE A 640 24.84 33.39 -21.45
N PRO A 641 25.83 33.59 -20.57
CA PRO A 641 27.18 33.95 -20.98
C PRO A 641 27.81 32.92 -21.91
N ASP A 642 28.64 33.39 -22.88
CA ASP A 642 29.30 32.49 -23.83
C ASP A 642 30.34 31.54 -23.22
N THR A 643 30.71 31.74 -21.93
CA THR A 643 31.56 30.81 -21.18
C THR A 643 30.80 29.53 -20.78
N VAL A 644 29.45 29.58 -20.74
CA VAL A 644 28.60 28.48 -20.29
C VAL A 644 28.42 27.47 -21.41
N THR A 645 28.73 26.23 -21.08
CA THR A 645 28.55 25.05 -21.96
C THR A 645 27.37 24.17 -21.55
N SER A 646 26.88 24.31 -20.34
CA SER A 646 25.70 23.53 -19.85
C SER A 646 24.83 24.31 -18.88
N ILE A 647 23.54 23.99 -18.89
CA ILE A 647 22.56 24.43 -17.92
C ILE A 647 22.18 23.17 -17.11
N ALA A 648 22.36 23.21 -15.80
CA ALA A 648 22.08 22.05 -14.95
C ALA A 648 20.57 21.80 -14.81
N ASP A 649 20.24 20.62 -14.34
CA ASP A 649 18.85 20.25 -14.03
C ASP A 649 18.25 21.26 -13.04
N ARG A 650 17.01 21.69 -13.34
CA ARG A 650 16.23 22.63 -12.53
C ARG A 650 16.86 24.01 -12.32
N ALA A 651 17.91 24.35 -13.03
CA ALA A 651 18.67 25.58 -12.82
C ALA A 651 17.83 26.85 -12.83
N PHE A 652 16.80 26.95 -13.66
CA PHE A 652 15.83 28.05 -13.77
C PHE A 652 14.41 27.63 -13.40
N SER A 653 14.20 26.44 -12.82
CA SER A 653 12.87 25.95 -12.47
C SER A 653 12.11 26.96 -11.61
N SER A 654 10.83 27.21 -11.92
CA SER A 654 9.95 28.16 -11.22
C SER A 654 10.49 29.61 -11.16
N CYS A 655 11.29 30.05 -12.14
CA CYS A 655 11.68 31.48 -12.32
C CYS A 655 10.48 32.29 -12.81
N SER A 656 9.57 32.62 -11.91
CA SER A 656 8.26 33.22 -12.19
C SER A 656 8.32 34.68 -12.66
N ASN A 657 9.50 35.30 -12.75
CA ASN A 657 9.70 36.66 -13.19
C ASN A 657 10.58 36.78 -14.48
N LEU A 658 11.10 35.66 -15.00
CA LEU A 658 11.90 35.57 -16.20
C LEU A 658 10.99 35.60 -17.42
N THR A 659 11.13 36.63 -18.27
CA THR A 659 10.25 36.80 -19.45
C THR A 659 10.88 36.31 -20.76
N LYS A 660 12.22 36.37 -20.87
CA LYS A 660 12.97 35.89 -22.03
C LYS A 660 14.30 35.26 -21.63
N ILE A 661 14.64 34.15 -22.26
CA ILE A 661 15.96 33.53 -22.13
C ILE A 661 16.65 33.41 -23.51
N THR A 662 17.94 33.76 -23.56
CA THR A 662 18.78 33.49 -24.71
C THR A 662 19.84 32.46 -24.35
N ILE A 663 19.76 31.29 -24.94
CA ILE A 663 20.69 30.18 -24.77
C ILE A 663 21.92 30.42 -25.64
N GLY A 664 23.10 30.57 -25.02
CA GLY A 664 24.35 30.91 -25.70
C GLY A 664 24.79 29.90 -26.77
N ALA A 665 25.62 30.35 -27.72
CA ALA A 665 26.11 29.51 -28.81
C ALA A 665 26.90 28.29 -28.32
N ASN A 666 27.63 28.43 -27.21
CA ASN A 666 28.46 27.33 -26.64
C ASN A 666 27.73 26.35 -25.73
N VAL A 667 26.45 26.60 -25.42
CA VAL A 667 25.64 25.65 -24.60
C VAL A 667 25.40 24.40 -25.41
N GLU A 668 25.81 23.26 -24.88
CA GLU A 668 25.64 21.93 -25.48
C GLU A 668 24.43 21.19 -24.87
N SER A 669 24.09 21.46 -23.59
CA SER A 669 22.97 20.81 -22.91
C SER A 669 22.13 21.77 -22.07
N VAL A 670 20.83 21.61 -22.19
CA VAL A 670 19.82 22.15 -21.26
C VAL A 670 19.33 20.97 -20.43
N GLY A 671 19.56 20.99 -19.13
CA GLY A 671 19.26 19.91 -18.21
C GLY A 671 17.77 19.64 -18.02
N ASP A 672 17.44 18.56 -17.34
CA ASP A 672 16.07 18.16 -17.06
C ASP A 672 15.38 19.19 -16.16
N TYR A 673 14.11 19.50 -16.44
CA TYR A 673 13.33 20.51 -15.72
C TYR A 673 13.99 21.90 -15.66
N ALA A 674 14.98 22.20 -16.50
CA ALA A 674 15.80 23.41 -16.38
C ALA A 674 14.98 24.70 -16.26
N PHE A 675 13.90 24.85 -17.02
CA PHE A 675 12.97 25.98 -17.03
C PHE A 675 11.54 25.59 -16.67
N ASN A 676 11.35 24.44 -16.00
CA ASN A 676 10.04 23.97 -15.57
C ASN A 676 9.28 25.05 -14.79
N GLU A 677 7.99 25.25 -15.11
CA GLU A 677 7.10 26.23 -14.44
C GLU A 677 7.56 27.70 -14.52
N CYS A 678 8.29 28.10 -15.55
CA CYS A 678 8.56 29.49 -15.82
C CYS A 678 7.32 30.14 -16.44
N ASN A 679 6.29 30.41 -15.65
CA ASN A 679 4.93 30.74 -16.09
C ASN A 679 4.78 32.07 -16.81
N VAL A 680 5.77 32.99 -16.75
CA VAL A 680 5.78 34.26 -17.45
C VAL A 680 6.81 34.32 -18.59
N LEU A 681 7.54 33.24 -18.82
CA LEU A 681 8.50 33.11 -19.91
C LEU A 681 7.75 33.10 -21.23
N THR A 682 7.96 34.14 -22.07
CA THR A 682 7.27 34.31 -23.35
C THR A 682 8.12 33.91 -24.54
N GLU A 683 9.46 34.00 -24.41
CA GLU A 683 10.38 33.78 -25.51
C GLU A 683 11.64 32.99 -25.08
N VAL A 684 11.99 31.99 -25.87
CA VAL A 684 13.24 31.23 -25.78
C VAL A 684 13.99 31.33 -27.11
N VAL A 685 15.26 31.73 -27.05
CA VAL A 685 16.11 31.84 -28.24
C VAL A 685 17.37 31.02 -28.09
N PHE A 686 17.57 30.02 -28.93
CA PHE A 686 18.82 29.27 -29.04
C PHE A 686 19.73 29.92 -30.07
N LYS A 687 20.84 30.55 -29.64
CA LYS A 687 21.82 31.10 -30.58
C LYS A 687 22.39 30.02 -31.49
N ASP A 688 22.61 30.39 -32.72
CA ASP A 688 23.26 29.57 -33.74
C ASP A 688 24.62 29.06 -33.28
N SER A 689 24.99 27.86 -33.70
CA SER A 689 26.31 27.29 -33.50
C SER A 689 26.68 26.38 -34.67
N THR A 690 27.88 26.58 -35.21
CA THR A 690 28.43 25.76 -36.29
C THR A 690 29.29 24.58 -35.74
N ILE A 691 29.58 24.61 -34.43
CA ILE A 691 30.56 23.71 -33.80
C ILE A 691 29.86 22.80 -32.73
N LYS A 692 28.88 23.33 -31.99
CA LYS A 692 28.27 22.68 -30.85
C LYS A 692 26.84 22.28 -31.15
N LYS A 693 26.56 20.99 -30.97
CA LYS A 693 25.20 20.44 -30.97
C LYS A 693 24.53 20.69 -29.62
N LYS A 694 23.24 20.98 -29.63
CA LYS A 694 22.47 21.29 -28.43
C LYS A 694 21.42 20.22 -28.18
N VAL A 695 21.33 19.77 -26.93
CA VAL A 695 20.34 18.81 -26.45
C VAL A 695 19.44 19.50 -25.42
N ILE A 696 18.14 19.36 -25.56
CA ILE A 696 17.12 19.81 -24.61
C ILE A 696 16.69 18.60 -23.81
N GLY A 697 16.82 18.65 -22.46
CA GLY A 697 16.52 17.57 -21.53
C GLY A 697 15.02 17.33 -21.33
N ASP A 698 14.72 16.32 -20.56
CA ASP A 698 13.34 15.94 -20.23
C ASP A 698 12.68 17.03 -19.36
N TYR A 699 11.40 17.35 -19.62
CA TYR A 699 10.64 18.39 -18.92
C TYR A 699 11.31 19.78 -18.92
N ALA A 700 12.28 20.05 -19.79
CA ALA A 700 13.12 21.25 -19.71
C ALA A 700 12.32 22.55 -19.66
N PHE A 701 11.24 22.70 -20.40
CA PHE A 701 10.30 23.82 -20.42
C PHE A 701 8.87 23.42 -20.03
N TYR A 702 8.71 22.34 -19.27
CA TYR A 702 7.40 21.85 -18.86
C TYR A 702 6.57 22.93 -18.17
N ASN A 703 5.31 23.10 -18.59
CA ASN A 703 4.36 24.04 -18.00
C ASN A 703 4.79 25.52 -18.03
N CYS A 704 5.48 25.97 -19.11
CA CYS A 704 5.76 27.39 -19.37
C CYS A 704 4.55 28.02 -20.06
N GLN A 705 3.46 28.27 -19.31
CA GLN A 705 2.13 28.58 -19.87
C GLN A 705 2.07 29.85 -20.73
N ALA A 706 2.98 30.81 -20.55
CA ALA A 706 3.04 32.04 -21.36
C ALA A 706 3.96 31.93 -22.60
N LEU A 707 4.67 30.78 -22.75
CA LEU A 707 5.65 30.63 -23.84
C LEU A 707 4.94 30.63 -25.19
N SER A 708 5.18 31.69 -25.95
CA SER A 708 4.55 31.90 -27.25
C SER A 708 5.53 31.79 -28.43
N ASN A 709 6.83 31.92 -28.16
CA ASN A 709 7.85 31.86 -29.21
C ASN A 709 9.08 31.05 -28.76
N VAL A 710 9.50 30.12 -29.60
CA VAL A 710 10.76 29.37 -29.44
C VAL A 710 11.53 29.41 -30.76
N ASP A 711 12.66 30.09 -30.73
CA ASP A 711 13.64 30.04 -31.82
C ASP A 711 14.69 28.99 -31.50
N PHE A 712 14.65 27.87 -32.18
CA PHE A 712 15.59 26.75 -31.96
C PHE A 712 16.97 26.98 -32.57
N GLY A 713 17.19 28.05 -33.31
CA GLY A 713 18.45 28.27 -34.05
C GLY A 713 18.79 27.10 -34.99
N ASN A 714 20.08 26.94 -35.28
CA ASN A 714 20.56 25.91 -36.23
C ASN A 714 21.29 24.72 -35.59
N ALA A 715 21.29 24.57 -34.27
CA ALA A 715 22.15 23.62 -33.56
C ALA A 715 21.42 22.63 -32.63
N VAL A 716 20.11 22.76 -32.42
CA VAL A 716 19.34 21.84 -31.61
C VAL A 716 19.18 20.51 -32.36
N THR A 717 19.61 19.41 -31.72
CA THR A 717 19.60 18.09 -32.36
C THR A 717 18.59 17.15 -31.70
N SER A 718 18.21 17.35 -30.44
CA SER A 718 17.27 16.49 -29.73
C SER A 718 16.45 17.28 -28.72
N ILE A 719 15.18 16.92 -28.61
CA ILE A 719 14.22 17.44 -27.63
C ILE A 719 13.78 16.26 -26.79
N GLY A 720 13.92 16.39 -25.46
CA GLY A 720 13.60 15.37 -24.47
C GLY A 720 12.11 15.08 -24.29
N ASN A 721 11.80 14.09 -23.49
CA ASN A 721 10.42 13.73 -23.16
C ASN A 721 9.75 14.85 -22.35
N PHE A 722 8.48 15.13 -22.63
CA PHE A 722 7.69 16.14 -21.92
C PHE A 722 8.30 17.56 -21.97
N ALA A 723 9.27 17.83 -22.84
CA ALA A 723 10.11 19.03 -22.77
C ALA A 723 9.33 20.35 -22.85
N PHE A 724 8.28 20.44 -23.66
CA PHE A 724 7.37 21.59 -23.82
C PHE A 724 5.91 21.21 -23.55
N MET A 725 5.70 20.22 -22.69
CA MET A 725 4.35 19.75 -22.38
C MET A 725 3.58 20.83 -21.59
N ILE A 726 2.31 21.06 -21.97
CA ILE A 726 1.39 22.05 -21.40
C ILE A 726 1.80 23.51 -21.73
N ASP A 727 2.65 23.76 -22.70
CA ASP A 727 2.99 25.10 -23.18
C ASP A 727 1.90 25.61 -24.14
N LYS A 728 0.77 25.99 -23.58
CA LYS A 728 -0.48 26.26 -24.30
C LYS A 728 -0.49 27.53 -25.18
N SER A 729 0.49 28.41 -24.99
CA SER A 729 0.54 29.69 -25.73
C SER A 729 1.34 29.64 -27.05
N LEU A 730 2.04 28.52 -27.33
CA LEU A 730 2.71 28.30 -28.59
C LEU A 730 1.68 28.26 -29.74
N GLU A 731 1.86 29.10 -30.76
CA GLU A 731 0.99 29.15 -31.94
C GLU A 731 1.59 28.42 -33.14
N SER A 732 2.90 28.52 -33.34
CA SER A 732 3.60 27.85 -34.42
C SER A 732 4.99 27.40 -33.98
N ILE A 733 5.48 26.31 -34.57
CA ILE A 733 6.83 25.77 -34.32
C ILE A 733 7.52 25.52 -35.66
N GLU A 734 8.74 26.05 -35.81
CA GLU A 734 9.64 25.72 -36.90
C GLU A 734 10.90 25.07 -36.34
N PHE A 735 11.09 23.80 -36.66
CA PHE A 735 12.26 23.03 -36.19
C PHE A 735 13.42 23.17 -37.16
N PRO A 736 14.66 23.26 -36.64
CA PRO A 736 15.85 23.40 -37.50
C PRO A 736 16.19 22.10 -38.24
N ASP A 737 16.96 22.24 -39.29
CA ASP A 737 17.50 21.12 -40.07
C ASP A 737 18.40 20.19 -39.26
N SER A 738 18.95 20.64 -38.15
CA SER A 738 19.79 19.86 -37.26
C SER A 738 19.00 18.89 -36.34
N LEU A 739 17.66 19.11 -36.18
CA LEU A 739 16.87 18.30 -35.26
C LEU A 739 16.73 16.85 -35.76
N GLU A 740 17.14 15.91 -34.95
CA GLU A 740 17.09 14.48 -35.24
C GLU A 740 15.94 13.75 -34.51
N SER A 741 15.58 14.18 -33.30
CA SER A 741 14.58 13.47 -32.47
C SER A 741 13.73 14.40 -31.63
N ILE A 742 12.45 14.03 -31.46
CA ILE A 742 11.48 14.63 -30.54
C ILE A 742 11.02 13.53 -29.60
N GLY A 743 11.11 13.79 -28.30
CA GLY A 743 10.75 12.85 -27.23
C GLY A 743 9.25 12.62 -27.04
N SER A 744 8.92 11.66 -26.20
CA SER A 744 7.54 11.33 -25.88
C SER A 744 6.86 12.48 -25.16
N CYS A 745 5.58 12.74 -25.48
CA CYS A 745 4.77 13.82 -24.92
C CYS A 745 5.40 15.23 -25.00
N ALA A 746 6.43 15.44 -25.84
CA ALA A 746 7.23 16.66 -25.83
C ALA A 746 6.40 17.95 -25.99
N PHE A 747 5.32 17.94 -26.77
CA PHE A 747 4.40 19.07 -27.04
C PHE A 747 2.94 18.68 -26.73
N SER A 748 2.72 17.67 -25.87
CA SER A 748 1.38 17.24 -25.50
C SER A 748 0.66 18.27 -24.63
N CYS A 749 -0.65 18.46 -24.84
CA CYS A 749 -1.49 19.33 -24.03
C CYS A 749 -2.34 18.57 -22.99
N TYR A 750 -1.98 17.34 -22.70
CA TYR A 750 -2.65 16.50 -21.68
C TYR A 750 -1.69 16.15 -20.57
N ASP A 751 -2.09 16.44 -19.32
CA ASP A 751 -1.34 16.07 -18.14
C ASP A 751 -1.66 14.61 -17.73
N TYR A 752 -0.71 13.71 -17.97
CA TYR A 752 -0.78 12.31 -17.51
C TYR A 752 -0.45 12.15 -16.02
N GLY A 753 -0.06 13.23 -15.33
CA GLY A 753 0.34 13.24 -13.93
C GLY A 753 -0.85 13.32 -12.95
N THR A 754 -0.69 14.13 -11.93
CA THR A 754 -1.55 14.18 -10.72
C THR A 754 -3.01 14.56 -10.96
N THR A 755 -3.36 15.21 -12.08
CA THR A 755 -4.74 15.71 -12.30
C THR A 755 -5.47 15.07 -13.47
N GLY A 756 -4.77 14.42 -14.42
CA GLY A 756 -5.40 13.93 -15.65
C GLY A 756 -6.12 15.03 -16.43
N SER A 757 -5.65 16.28 -16.32
CA SER A 757 -6.34 17.45 -16.85
C SER A 757 -5.95 17.72 -18.30
N TYR A 758 -6.92 18.20 -19.08
CA TYR A 758 -6.73 18.66 -20.44
C TYR A 758 -6.56 20.19 -20.48
N PHE A 759 -5.56 20.66 -21.25
CA PHE A 759 -5.31 22.08 -21.48
C PHE A 759 -5.49 22.42 -22.96
N ALA A 760 -6.25 23.47 -23.27
CA ALA A 760 -6.44 23.89 -24.65
C ALA A 760 -5.13 24.45 -25.24
N SER A 761 -4.63 23.86 -26.32
CA SER A 761 -3.45 24.33 -27.08
C SER A 761 -3.82 25.40 -28.09
N ASN A 762 -2.88 26.33 -28.34
CA ASN A 762 -2.97 27.30 -29.45
C ASN A 762 -2.16 26.89 -30.68
N LEU A 763 -1.42 25.76 -30.60
CA LEU A 763 -0.54 25.32 -31.71
C LEU A 763 -1.36 25.01 -32.96
N ASN A 764 -1.14 25.78 -34.02
CA ASN A 764 -1.85 25.65 -35.29
C ASN A 764 -0.97 25.11 -36.43
N SER A 765 0.37 25.29 -36.35
CA SER A 765 1.26 24.79 -37.38
C SER A 765 2.59 24.31 -36.84
N VAL A 766 3.11 23.23 -37.47
CA VAL A 766 4.44 22.66 -37.15
C VAL A 766 5.18 22.38 -38.47
N LYS A 767 6.41 22.86 -38.56
CA LYS A 767 7.32 22.61 -39.67
C LYS A 767 8.57 21.89 -39.20
N PHE A 768 8.83 20.73 -39.75
CA PHE A 768 9.96 19.88 -39.41
C PHE A 768 11.09 20.02 -40.37
N GLY A 769 12.31 20.32 -39.87
CA GLY A 769 13.54 20.40 -40.69
C GLY A 769 13.95 19.06 -41.32
N ILE A 770 14.91 19.14 -42.24
CA ILE A 770 15.32 17.98 -43.08
C ILE A 770 15.99 16.84 -42.28
N GLY A 771 16.51 17.10 -41.05
CA GLY A 771 17.27 16.14 -40.26
C GLY A 771 16.42 15.19 -39.43
N LEU A 772 15.10 15.44 -39.28
CA LEU A 772 14.24 14.72 -38.35
C LEU A 772 14.16 13.21 -38.69
N LYS A 773 14.43 12.36 -37.71
CA LYS A 773 14.39 10.91 -37.79
C LYS A 773 13.26 10.30 -36.99
N THR A 774 12.97 10.81 -35.79
CA THR A 774 12.00 10.19 -34.88
C THR A 774 11.08 11.22 -34.19
N ILE A 775 9.80 10.87 -34.10
CA ILE A 775 8.79 11.57 -33.28
C ILE A 775 8.30 10.56 -32.25
N GLY A 776 8.42 10.89 -30.94
CA GLY A 776 8.08 10.02 -29.83
C GLY A 776 6.57 9.81 -29.64
N ASP A 777 6.24 8.90 -28.75
CA ASP A 777 4.86 8.57 -28.38
C ASP A 777 4.16 9.81 -27.79
N TYR A 778 2.89 10.03 -28.19
CA TYR A 778 2.09 11.16 -27.71
C TYR A 778 2.72 12.56 -27.94
N ALA A 779 3.73 12.72 -28.76
CA ALA A 779 4.53 13.93 -28.87
C ALA A 779 3.70 15.21 -29.09
N PHE A 780 2.63 15.17 -29.88
CA PHE A 780 1.68 16.25 -30.15
C PHE A 780 0.24 15.89 -29.76
N TYR A 781 0.06 15.02 -28.77
CA TYR A 781 -1.25 14.53 -28.33
C TYR A 781 -2.17 15.69 -27.93
N LYS A 782 -3.41 15.68 -28.46
CA LYS A 782 -4.48 16.67 -28.19
C LYS A 782 -4.14 18.12 -28.54
N ASN A 783 -3.30 18.37 -29.53
CA ASN A 783 -3.18 19.68 -30.12
C ASN A 783 -4.38 19.93 -31.10
N GLU A 784 -5.55 20.19 -30.53
CA GLU A 784 -6.81 20.21 -31.29
C GLU A 784 -6.87 21.29 -32.38
N LYS A 785 -6.09 22.38 -32.23
CA LYS A 785 -6.00 23.48 -33.23
C LYS A 785 -4.94 23.25 -34.29
N LEU A 786 -4.12 22.20 -34.21
CA LEU A 786 -3.06 21.91 -35.19
C LEU A 786 -3.69 21.60 -36.54
N GLU A 787 -3.53 22.57 -37.48
CA GLU A 787 -4.10 22.51 -38.84
C GLU A 787 -3.12 21.92 -39.85
N THR A 788 -1.81 22.28 -39.69
CA THR A 788 -0.78 21.91 -40.67
C THR A 788 0.47 21.32 -40.01
N ILE A 789 0.97 20.26 -40.62
CA ILE A 789 2.28 19.68 -40.36
C ILE A 789 3.04 19.55 -41.68
N GLU A 790 4.29 20.05 -41.72
CA GLU A 790 5.13 20.00 -42.92
C GLU A 790 6.45 19.29 -42.64
N PHE A 791 6.78 18.29 -43.44
CA PHE A 791 8.05 17.58 -43.40
C PHE A 791 8.91 17.98 -44.56
N LEU A 792 9.99 18.75 -44.31
CA LEU A 792 10.90 19.21 -45.38
C LEU A 792 11.88 18.14 -45.86
N GLY A 793 12.14 17.11 -45.02
CA GLY A 793 13.10 16.06 -45.26
C GLY A 793 12.47 14.71 -45.59
N SER A 794 13.33 13.74 -45.93
CA SER A 794 12.99 12.34 -46.20
C SER A 794 13.68 11.37 -45.23
N ASN A 795 14.17 11.89 -44.10
CA ASN A 795 14.93 11.10 -43.09
C ASN A 795 14.09 10.48 -41.97
N LEU A 796 12.78 10.78 -41.97
CA LEU A 796 11.89 10.25 -40.91
C LEU A 796 11.80 8.74 -40.98
N THR A 797 12.09 8.09 -39.85
CA THR A 797 12.09 6.63 -39.69
C THR A 797 10.95 6.14 -38.79
N SER A 798 10.44 6.98 -37.87
CA SER A 798 9.31 6.59 -37.01
C SER A 798 8.47 7.76 -36.53
N ILE A 799 7.16 7.52 -36.46
CA ILE A 799 6.15 8.32 -35.73
C ILE A 799 5.60 7.40 -34.66
N GLY A 800 5.69 7.83 -33.39
CA GLY A 800 5.35 7.03 -32.22
C GLY A 800 3.84 6.76 -32.05
N PHE A 801 3.52 5.94 -31.05
CA PHE A 801 2.16 5.63 -30.66
C PHE A 801 1.40 6.90 -30.26
N SER A 802 0.18 7.09 -30.77
CA SER A 802 -0.67 8.25 -30.48
C SER A 802 -0.01 9.63 -30.68
N ALA A 803 1.04 9.74 -31.49
CA ALA A 803 1.86 10.96 -31.60
C ALA A 803 1.05 12.22 -31.96
N PHE A 804 0.05 12.13 -32.84
CA PHE A 804 -0.87 13.22 -33.24
C PHE A 804 -2.32 12.88 -32.93
N ASN A 805 -2.56 12.01 -31.96
CA ASN A 805 -3.91 11.59 -31.59
C ASN A 805 -4.73 12.82 -31.12
N SER A 806 -5.95 12.96 -31.62
CA SER A 806 -6.87 14.06 -31.35
C SER A 806 -6.35 15.45 -31.80
N CYS A 807 -5.52 15.51 -32.85
CA CYS A 807 -5.29 16.75 -33.59
C CYS A 807 -6.47 16.99 -34.53
N THR A 808 -7.58 17.47 -33.98
CA THR A 808 -8.89 17.47 -34.66
C THR A 808 -8.97 18.43 -35.86
N SER A 809 -8.12 19.46 -35.91
CA SER A 809 -8.04 20.44 -37.02
C SER A 809 -7.09 20.02 -38.14
N LEU A 810 -6.26 18.99 -37.97
CA LEU A 810 -5.27 18.55 -38.94
C LEU A 810 -5.96 18.16 -40.26
N THR A 811 -5.53 18.80 -41.39
CA THR A 811 -6.20 18.64 -42.68
C THR A 811 -5.50 17.70 -43.64
N GLU A 812 -4.16 17.62 -43.60
CA GLU A 812 -3.37 16.78 -44.48
C GLU A 812 -2.21 16.10 -43.74
N LEU A 813 -1.88 14.88 -44.14
CA LEU A 813 -0.66 14.15 -43.78
C LEU A 813 0.10 13.82 -45.07
N ASN A 814 1.31 14.38 -45.22
CA ASN A 814 2.17 14.08 -46.36
C ASN A 814 3.53 13.53 -45.90
N LEU A 815 3.71 12.23 -46.05
CA LEU A 815 4.94 11.46 -45.74
C LEU A 815 5.64 10.99 -47.02
N SER A 816 5.31 11.55 -48.19
CA SER A 816 5.94 11.16 -49.47
C SER A 816 7.45 11.28 -49.37
N GLY A 817 8.20 10.25 -49.83
CA GLY A 817 9.65 10.17 -49.74
C GLY A 817 10.22 9.72 -48.41
N ASN A 818 9.42 9.61 -47.32
CA ASN A 818 9.87 9.07 -46.03
C ASN A 818 9.65 7.56 -45.91
N LYS A 819 10.49 6.93 -45.12
CA LYS A 819 10.40 5.49 -44.81
C LYS A 819 9.93 5.20 -43.37
N ALA A 820 9.08 6.07 -42.86
CA ALA A 820 8.68 6.08 -41.47
C ALA A 820 7.70 4.92 -41.16
N THR A 821 7.91 4.25 -40.04
CA THR A 821 6.87 3.45 -39.36
C THR A 821 5.89 4.40 -38.65
N ILE A 822 4.64 4.02 -38.56
CA ILE A 822 3.58 4.81 -37.90
C ILE A 822 2.98 3.94 -36.81
N GLY A 823 3.12 4.37 -35.54
CA GLY A 823 2.60 3.66 -34.39
C GLY A 823 1.07 3.63 -34.33
N GLY A 824 0.52 2.69 -33.59
CA GLY A 824 -0.92 2.58 -33.38
C GLY A 824 -1.52 3.88 -32.83
N ASN A 825 -2.76 4.20 -33.20
CA ASN A 825 -3.47 5.42 -32.82
C ASN A 825 -2.77 6.74 -33.20
N ALA A 826 -1.68 6.74 -33.98
CA ALA A 826 -0.87 7.94 -34.22
C ALA A 826 -1.69 9.14 -34.71
N PHE A 827 -2.70 8.95 -35.52
CA PHE A 827 -3.64 9.95 -36.03
C PHE A 827 -5.10 9.64 -35.65
N TYR A 828 -5.30 8.94 -34.53
CA TYR A 828 -6.63 8.64 -34.02
C TYR A 828 -7.43 9.94 -33.78
N ASN A 829 -8.70 9.98 -34.20
CA ASN A 829 -9.59 11.13 -34.01
C ASN A 829 -9.10 12.46 -34.64
N CYS A 830 -8.28 12.42 -35.72
CA CYS A 830 -7.99 13.60 -36.55
C CYS A 830 -9.19 13.88 -37.48
N THR A 831 -10.22 14.49 -36.92
CA THR A 831 -11.56 14.55 -37.56
C THR A 831 -11.59 15.37 -38.85
N SER A 832 -10.68 16.35 -39.01
CA SER A 832 -10.55 17.19 -40.21
C SER A 832 -9.63 16.63 -41.27
N LEU A 833 -8.88 15.56 -41.00
CA LEU A 833 -7.88 14.97 -41.88
C LEU A 833 -8.57 14.44 -43.15
N ALA A 834 -8.30 15.09 -44.28
CA ALA A 834 -8.93 14.80 -45.54
C ALA A 834 -8.05 13.96 -46.49
N THR A 835 -6.74 14.22 -46.48
CA THR A 835 -5.76 13.58 -47.38
C THR A 835 -4.61 12.96 -46.61
N VAL A 836 -4.27 11.72 -46.94
CA VAL A 836 -3.14 10.99 -46.36
C VAL A 836 -2.28 10.43 -47.48
N ASN A 837 -1.01 10.90 -47.54
CA ASN A 837 0.02 10.40 -48.45
C ASN A 837 1.07 9.64 -47.61
N LEU A 838 1.07 8.32 -47.69
CA LEU A 838 1.98 7.46 -46.90
C LEU A 838 3.32 7.27 -47.62
N GLY A 839 4.39 7.16 -46.83
CA GLY A 839 5.76 7.02 -47.37
C GLY A 839 6.07 5.64 -47.96
N GLU A 840 7.02 5.58 -48.90
CA GLU A 840 7.36 4.36 -49.68
C GLU A 840 7.97 3.21 -48.86
N GLY A 841 8.34 3.40 -47.64
CA GLY A 841 8.89 2.35 -46.75
C GLY A 841 7.92 1.73 -45.80
N LEU A 842 6.68 2.22 -45.70
CA LEU A 842 5.69 1.75 -44.73
C LEU A 842 5.21 0.32 -45.10
N GLU A 843 5.43 -0.63 -44.21
CA GLU A 843 5.03 -2.03 -44.39
C GLU A 843 3.73 -2.36 -43.63
N THR A 844 3.43 -1.65 -42.55
CA THR A 844 2.24 -1.93 -41.69
C THR A 844 1.56 -0.64 -41.31
N ILE A 845 0.24 -0.58 -41.46
CA ILE A 845 -0.60 0.41 -40.79
C ILE A 845 -1.11 -0.22 -39.53
N ASP A 846 -0.63 0.28 -38.37
CA ASP A 846 -0.96 -0.28 -37.07
C ASP A 846 -2.42 -0.03 -36.66
N GLY A 847 -2.82 -0.70 -35.57
CA GLY A 847 -4.20 -0.67 -35.10
C GLY A 847 -4.69 0.76 -34.78
N SER A 848 -5.88 1.09 -35.26
CA SER A 848 -6.57 2.36 -35.01
C SER A 848 -5.81 3.62 -35.49
N THR A 849 -4.78 3.50 -36.32
CA THR A 849 -3.91 4.62 -36.74
C THR A 849 -4.71 5.80 -37.25
N PHE A 850 -5.73 5.61 -38.11
CA PHE A 850 -6.59 6.65 -38.68
C PHE A 850 -8.05 6.48 -38.25
N ARG A 851 -8.30 5.82 -37.13
CA ARG A 851 -9.66 5.62 -36.62
C ARG A 851 -10.30 6.95 -36.26
N TYR A 852 -11.58 7.15 -36.60
CA TYR A 852 -12.34 8.39 -36.44
C TYR A 852 -11.82 9.59 -37.27
N CYS A 853 -11.03 9.40 -38.31
CA CYS A 853 -10.72 10.45 -39.31
C CYS A 853 -11.92 10.67 -40.20
N LYS A 854 -12.94 11.38 -39.67
CA LYS A 854 -14.28 11.49 -40.30
C LYS A 854 -14.29 12.17 -41.65
N SER A 855 -13.33 13.12 -41.87
CA SER A 855 -13.17 13.85 -43.09
C SER A 855 -12.28 13.19 -44.15
N LEU A 856 -11.71 12.03 -43.85
CA LEU A 856 -10.76 11.33 -44.71
C LEU A 856 -11.41 10.93 -46.04
N GLU A 857 -10.98 11.54 -47.16
CA GLU A 857 -11.47 11.30 -48.50
C GLU A 857 -10.51 10.44 -49.32
N THR A 858 -9.19 10.71 -49.18
CA THR A 858 -8.12 10.10 -49.97
C THR A 858 -7.00 9.54 -49.11
N VAL A 859 -6.65 8.28 -49.36
CA VAL A 859 -5.46 7.61 -48.81
C VAL A 859 -4.63 7.03 -49.95
N ASN A 860 -3.38 7.52 -50.04
CA ASN A 860 -2.40 6.99 -51.00
C ASN A 860 -1.50 5.98 -50.30
N PHE A 861 -1.78 4.68 -50.54
CA PHE A 861 -0.99 3.58 -49.96
C PHE A 861 0.30 3.37 -50.74
N PRO A 862 1.46 3.13 -50.10
CA PRO A 862 2.69 2.75 -50.79
C PRO A 862 2.66 1.30 -51.26
N GLU A 863 3.41 0.99 -52.32
CA GLU A 863 3.56 -0.40 -52.82
C GLU A 863 4.33 -1.32 -51.85
N SER A 864 4.96 -0.77 -50.79
CA SER A 864 5.66 -1.51 -49.73
C SER A 864 4.68 -2.13 -48.71
N LEU A 865 3.44 -1.67 -48.64
CA LEU A 865 2.48 -2.08 -47.62
C LEU A 865 2.16 -3.58 -47.65
N ILE A 866 2.25 -4.22 -46.47
CA ILE A 866 2.03 -5.67 -46.27
C ILE A 866 0.78 -5.93 -45.42
N ASN A 867 0.55 -5.13 -44.36
CA ASN A 867 -0.54 -5.35 -43.38
C ASN A 867 -1.35 -4.08 -43.13
N ILE A 868 -2.67 -4.24 -42.97
CA ILE A 868 -3.59 -3.23 -42.47
C ILE A 868 -4.25 -3.82 -41.23
N ASN A 869 -3.83 -3.34 -40.06
CA ASN A 869 -4.24 -3.91 -38.77
C ASN A 869 -5.63 -3.43 -38.33
N GLY A 870 -6.13 -3.99 -37.23
CA GLY A 870 -7.51 -3.79 -36.80
C GLY A 870 -7.87 -2.33 -36.52
N TYR A 871 -9.07 -1.93 -36.90
CA TYR A 871 -9.66 -0.59 -36.74
C TYR A 871 -8.90 0.54 -37.45
N ALA A 872 -7.92 0.25 -38.29
CA ALA A 872 -7.00 1.24 -38.85
C ALA A 872 -7.69 2.45 -39.49
N PHE A 873 -8.81 2.27 -40.18
CA PHE A 873 -9.63 3.29 -40.82
C PHE A 873 -11.11 3.24 -40.38
N GLU A 874 -11.39 2.69 -39.20
CA GLU A 874 -12.75 2.64 -38.69
C GLU A 874 -13.34 4.04 -38.50
N ASN A 875 -14.61 4.25 -38.89
CA ASN A 875 -15.31 5.52 -38.79
C ASN A 875 -14.73 6.66 -39.68
N CYS A 876 -14.10 6.32 -40.82
CA CYS A 876 -13.71 7.26 -41.86
C CYS A 876 -14.91 7.55 -42.79
N HIS A 877 -15.74 8.51 -42.40
CA HIS A 877 -17.07 8.71 -42.98
C HIS A 877 -17.08 9.20 -44.43
N ARG A 878 -16.01 9.90 -44.88
CA ARG A 878 -15.92 10.45 -46.25
C ARG A 878 -15.07 9.60 -47.20
N LEU A 879 -14.41 8.53 -46.71
CA LEU A 879 -13.59 7.65 -47.52
C LEU A 879 -14.42 7.00 -48.62
N SER A 880 -14.20 7.40 -49.87
CA SER A 880 -15.09 7.01 -50.96
C SER A 880 -14.61 5.83 -51.79
N SER A 881 -13.28 5.62 -51.85
CA SER A 881 -12.68 4.50 -52.56
C SER A 881 -11.33 4.14 -51.95
N ILE A 882 -10.97 2.84 -52.03
CA ILE A 882 -9.64 2.36 -51.59
C ILE A 882 -9.05 1.41 -52.65
N LYS A 883 -7.75 1.56 -52.88
CA LYS A 883 -6.94 0.68 -53.68
C LYS A 883 -5.90 0.00 -52.81
N ILE A 884 -6.12 -1.25 -52.47
CA ILE A 884 -5.19 -2.05 -51.66
C ILE A 884 -4.03 -2.49 -52.55
N PRO A 885 -2.75 -2.14 -52.16
CA PRO A 885 -1.56 -2.49 -52.92
C PRO A 885 -1.34 -3.98 -53.10
N ASN A 886 -0.53 -4.37 -54.10
CA ASN A 886 -0.30 -5.76 -54.46
C ASN A 886 0.43 -6.56 -53.38
N LYS A 887 1.24 -5.96 -52.52
CA LYS A 887 1.97 -6.64 -51.44
C LYS A 887 1.14 -6.89 -50.19
N VAL A 888 0.00 -6.24 -50.02
CA VAL A 888 -0.83 -6.43 -48.85
C VAL A 888 -1.31 -7.87 -48.79
N THR A 889 -0.99 -8.53 -47.68
CA THR A 889 -1.35 -9.92 -47.39
C THR A 889 -2.56 -10.03 -46.46
N ARG A 890 -2.78 -9.02 -45.59
CA ARG A 890 -3.72 -9.11 -44.50
C ARG A 890 -4.49 -7.81 -44.30
N ILE A 891 -5.82 -7.91 -44.10
CA ILE A 891 -6.75 -6.85 -43.67
C ILE A 891 -7.48 -7.34 -42.44
N ASP A 892 -7.24 -6.73 -41.29
CA ASP A 892 -7.71 -7.20 -39.99
C ASP A 892 -9.10 -6.73 -39.60
N ASP A 893 -9.47 -7.07 -38.35
CA ASP A 893 -10.79 -6.80 -37.79
C ASP A 893 -11.15 -5.33 -37.83
N CYS A 894 -12.34 -5.02 -38.34
CA CYS A 894 -12.91 -3.68 -38.41
C CYS A 894 -12.01 -2.63 -39.12
N ALA A 895 -10.99 -3.04 -39.91
CA ALA A 895 -10.02 -2.16 -40.53
C ALA A 895 -10.67 -0.97 -41.30
N PHE A 896 -11.79 -1.20 -41.99
CA PHE A 896 -12.57 -0.20 -42.70
C PHE A 896 -14.05 -0.21 -42.24
N SER A 897 -14.33 -0.61 -41.00
CA SER A 897 -15.70 -0.63 -40.53
C SER A 897 -16.28 0.78 -40.40
N ASN A 898 -17.59 0.90 -40.51
CA ASN A 898 -18.32 2.17 -40.42
C ASN A 898 -17.79 3.28 -41.36
N CYS A 899 -17.42 2.91 -42.62
CA CYS A 899 -17.06 3.87 -43.68
C CYS A 899 -18.27 4.02 -44.66
N PRO A 900 -19.30 4.82 -44.32
CA PRO A 900 -20.56 4.81 -45.07
C PRO A 900 -20.45 5.38 -46.47
N ALA A 901 -19.43 6.19 -46.78
CA ALA A 901 -19.20 6.75 -48.14
C ALA A 901 -18.42 5.80 -49.05
N LEU A 902 -17.85 4.68 -48.54
CA LEU A 902 -17.00 3.78 -49.32
C LEU A 902 -17.81 3.04 -50.41
N LYS A 903 -17.56 3.36 -51.68
CA LYS A 903 -18.28 2.84 -52.85
C LYS A 903 -17.49 1.74 -53.58
N SER A 904 -16.15 1.88 -53.63
CA SER A 904 -15.32 0.93 -54.39
C SER A 904 -14.11 0.49 -53.58
N VAL A 905 -13.83 -0.83 -53.68
CA VAL A 905 -12.66 -1.48 -53.08
C VAL A 905 -11.92 -2.26 -54.14
N SER A 906 -10.65 -1.98 -54.33
CA SER A 906 -9.77 -2.74 -55.20
C SER A 906 -8.76 -3.53 -54.37
N ILE A 907 -8.69 -4.84 -54.50
CA ILE A 907 -7.86 -5.77 -53.73
C ILE A 907 -6.68 -6.25 -54.58
N GLY A 908 -5.46 -6.10 -54.04
CA GLY A 908 -4.21 -6.49 -54.70
C GLY A 908 -3.99 -7.99 -54.78
N SER A 909 -2.89 -8.38 -55.49
CA SER A 909 -2.60 -9.78 -55.88
C SER A 909 -2.19 -10.69 -54.71
N SER A 910 -1.56 -10.16 -53.64
CA SER A 910 -1.04 -10.98 -52.52
C SER A 910 -2.02 -11.16 -51.34
N CYS A 911 -3.17 -10.49 -51.38
CA CYS A 911 -4.11 -10.54 -50.26
C CYS A 911 -4.59 -11.97 -50.01
N SER A 912 -4.32 -12.50 -48.82
CA SER A 912 -4.65 -13.88 -48.43
C SER A 912 -5.60 -13.96 -47.22
N PHE A 913 -5.76 -12.86 -46.48
CA PHE A 913 -6.67 -12.77 -45.32
C PHE A 913 -7.44 -11.45 -45.31
N ILE A 914 -8.72 -11.55 -45.17
CA ILE A 914 -9.64 -10.44 -44.96
C ILE A 914 -10.58 -10.84 -43.84
N SER A 915 -10.55 -10.09 -42.70
CA SER A 915 -11.46 -10.39 -41.61
C SER A 915 -12.93 -10.21 -42.01
N SER A 916 -13.81 -11.02 -41.49
CA SER A 916 -15.24 -10.92 -41.69
C SER A 916 -15.84 -9.60 -41.21
N THR A 917 -15.16 -8.93 -40.28
CA THR A 917 -15.57 -7.63 -39.73
C THR A 917 -14.94 -6.45 -40.43
N ALA A 918 -13.96 -6.66 -41.33
CA ALA A 918 -13.15 -5.60 -41.95
C ALA A 918 -13.97 -4.47 -42.56
N PHE A 919 -15.13 -4.75 -43.14
CA PHE A 919 -16.02 -3.82 -43.83
C PHE A 919 -17.43 -3.71 -43.22
N VAL A 920 -17.62 -4.11 -41.98
CA VAL A 920 -18.91 -4.00 -41.27
C VAL A 920 -19.35 -2.53 -41.21
N GLY A 921 -20.64 -2.25 -41.48
CA GLY A 921 -21.15 -0.87 -41.48
C GLY A 921 -20.87 -0.02 -42.75
N THR A 922 -20.19 -0.57 -43.78
CA THR A 922 -19.97 0.10 -45.05
C THR A 922 -21.16 -0.10 -45.96
N SER A 923 -22.16 0.79 -45.85
CA SER A 923 -23.48 0.63 -46.52
C SER A 923 -23.49 1.03 -48.01
N SER A 924 -22.41 1.73 -48.49
CA SER A 924 -22.39 2.29 -49.85
C SER A 924 -21.55 1.49 -50.88
N ILE A 925 -20.90 0.38 -50.44
CA ILE A 925 -20.10 -0.43 -51.37
C ILE A 925 -21.02 -0.96 -52.48
N ASP A 926 -20.67 -0.63 -53.72
CA ASP A 926 -21.37 -1.07 -54.92
C ASP A 926 -20.46 -1.88 -55.87
N ARG A 927 -19.12 -1.77 -55.68
CA ARG A 927 -18.15 -2.44 -56.50
C ARG A 927 -16.91 -2.91 -55.73
N ILE A 928 -16.63 -4.22 -55.77
CA ILE A 928 -15.38 -4.81 -55.33
C ILE A 928 -14.66 -5.37 -56.56
N THR A 929 -13.37 -5.10 -56.68
CA THR A 929 -12.50 -5.66 -57.72
C THR A 929 -11.31 -6.36 -57.06
N VAL A 930 -10.86 -7.46 -57.66
CA VAL A 930 -9.72 -8.23 -57.19
C VAL A 930 -8.75 -8.40 -58.33
N SER A 931 -7.44 -8.27 -58.11
CA SER A 931 -6.40 -8.54 -59.09
C SER A 931 -6.57 -9.94 -59.65
N GLU A 932 -6.41 -10.09 -60.98
CA GLU A 932 -6.48 -11.39 -61.68
C GLU A 932 -5.46 -12.39 -61.10
N ASP A 933 -4.30 -11.90 -60.67
CA ASP A 933 -3.20 -12.68 -60.09
C ASP A 933 -3.45 -13.12 -58.63
N ASN A 934 -4.54 -12.66 -58.01
CA ASN A 934 -4.84 -13.05 -56.64
C ASN A 934 -5.21 -14.54 -56.56
N LYS A 935 -4.52 -15.28 -55.67
CA LYS A 935 -4.68 -16.73 -55.52
C LYS A 935 -5.75 -17.16 -54.54
N ASN A 936 -6.22 -16.22 -53.68
CA ASN A 936 -7.09 -16.52 -52.56
C ASN A 936 -8.53 -16.00 -52.75
N PHE A 937 -8.67 -14.89 -53.50
CA PHE A 937 -9.94 -14.20 -53.70
C PHE A 937 -10.26 -13.93 -55.14
N THR A 938 -11.52 -13.79 -55.47
CA THR A 938 -12.03 -13.34 -56.77
C THR A 938 -13.28 -12.49 -56.59
N ALA A 939 -13.57 -11.60 -57.53
CA ALA A 939 -14.81 -10.83 -57.54
C ALA A 939 -15.63 -11.23 -58.80
N VAL A 940 -16.96 -11.42 -58.58
CA VAL A 940 -17.92 -11.68 -59.68
C VAL A 940 -19.05 -10.68 -59.47
N ASP A 941 -19.32 -9.89 -60.48
CA ASP A 941 -20.37 -8.85 -60.43
C ASP A 941 -20.27 -7.91 -59.24
N GLY A 942 -19.03 -7.65 -58.80
CA GLY A 942 -18.75 -6.77 -57.66
C GLY A 942 -18.86 -7.46 -56.29
N VAL A 943 -19.19 -8.74 -56.24
CA VAL A 943 -19.27 -9.53 -54.99
C VAL A 943 -17.98 -10.29 -54.78
N LEU A 944 -17.44 -10.25 -53.53
CA LEU A 944 -16.19 -10.92 -53.16
C LEU A 944 -16.40 -12.34 -52.70
N TYR A 945 -15.66 -13.24 -53.30
CA TYR A 945 -15.65 -14.68 -52.98
C TYR A 945 -14.18 -15.15 -52.73
N ASN A 946 -14.05 -16.30 -52.07
CA ASN A 946 -12.79 -17.05 -52.14
C ASN A 946 -12.53 -17.48 -53.57
N LYS A 947 -11.28 -17.85 -53.92
CA LYS A 947 -10.87 -18.14 -55.31
C LYS A 947 -11.74 -19.23 -56.00
N ASP A 948 -12.12 -20.22 -55.21
CA ASP A 948 -12.92 -21.35 -55.72
C ASP A 948 -14.45 -20.99 -55.83
N LYS A 949 -14.83 -19.79 -55.45
CA LYS A 949 -16.23 -19.28 -55.43
C LYS A 949 -17.18 -20.10 -54.57
N ILE A 950 -16.63 -20.79 -53.53
CA ILE A 950 -17.43 -21.64 -52.61
C ILE A 950 -17.86 -20.85 -51.40
N THR A 951 -17.09 -19.84 -50.99
CA THR A 951 -17.35 -19.01 -49.80
C THR A 951 -17.60 -17.58 -50.22
N LEU A 952 -18.71 -17.02 -49.82
CA LEU A 952 -19.02 -15.59 -49.94
C LEU A 952 -18.28 -14.85 -48.84
N VAL A 953 -17.39 -13.96 -49.20
CA VAL A 953 -16.55 -13.17 -48.23
C VAL A 953 -17.24 -11.81 -47.94
N LEU A 954 -17.68 -11.09 -48.98
CA LEU A 954 -18.36 -9.80 -48.79
C LEU A 954 -19.39 -9.55 -49.93
N TYR A 955 -20.59 -9.21 -49.49
CA TYR A 955 -21.66 -8.82 -50.40
C TYR A 955 -21.96 -7.32 -50.35
N PRO A 956 -21.81 -6.57 -51.46
CA PRO A 956 -22.12 -5.16 -51.52
C PRO A 956 -23.62 -4.88 -51.27
N LYS A 957 -23.94 -4.05 -50.28
CA LYS A 957 -25.32 -3.76 -49.89
C LYS A 957 -26.13 -2.97 -50.92
N LYS A 958 -25.46 -2.34 -51.91
CA LYS A 958 -26.12 -1.57 -52.98
C LYS A 958 -26.23 -2.31 -54.31
N SER A 959 -25.73 -3.54 -54.44
CA SER A 959 -25.86 -4.26 -55.75
C SER A 959 -27.31 -4.64 -56.00
N ARG A 960 -27.86 -4.24 -57.16
CA ARG A 960 -29.26 -4.43 -57.56
C ARG A 960 -29.53 -5.83 -58.18
N GLY A 961 -28.78 -6.84 -57.81
CA GLY A 961 -29.04 -8.22 -58.31
C GLY A 961 -29.33 -9.16 -57.14
N GLY A 962 -30.52 -9.74 -57.17
CA GLY A 962 -30.82 -10.83 -56.23
C GLY A 962 -29.86 -12.01 -56.47
N ILE A 963 -29.23 -12.50 -55.41
CA ILE A 963 -28.46 -13.74 -55.50
C ILE A 963 -29.46 -14.87 -55.77
N CYS A 964 -29.35 -15.46 -56.95
CA CYS A 964 -30.03 -16.71 -57.26
C CYS A 964 -29.36 -17.82 -56.44
N SER A 965 -29.94 -18.31 -55.37
CA SER A 965 -29.47 -19.44 -54.61
C SER A 965 -29.42 -20.68 -55.47
N SER A 966 -28.27 -21.04 -56.01
CA SER A 966 -28.08 -22.39 -56.51
C SER A 966 -27.98 -23.39 -55.35
N ARG A 967 -28.65 -24.50 -55.43
CA ARG A 967 -28.79 -25.61 -54.48
C ARG A 967 -27.45 -26.25 -54.08
N HIS A 968 -26.54 -25.60 -53.42
CA HIS A 968 -25.40 -26.23 -52.71
C HIS A 968 -25.01 -25.36 -51.51
N GLY A 969 -25.03 -25.95 -50.35
CA GLY A 969 -24.95 -25.32 -49.05
C GLY A 969 -23.83 -24.29 -48.90
N TYR A 970 -24.19 -23.01 -48.72
CA TYR A 970 -23.28 -21.93 -48.38
C TYR A 970 -23.25 -21.73 -46.87
N LYS A 971 -22.06 -21.68 -46.27
CA LYS A 971 -21.84 -21.13 -44.92
C LYS A 971 -21.80 -19.63 -45.05
N TYR A 972 -22.71 -18.92 -44.34
CA TYR A 972 -22.60 -17.48 -44.13
C TYR A 972 -21.50 -17.22 -43.10
N CYS A 973 -20.54 -16.34 -43.37
CA CYS A 973 -19.68 -15.70 -42.40
C CYS A 973 -20.19 -14.30 -42.03
#